data_f4090eae39c63b9759576b4fc3706f3f
#
_entry.id   f4090eae39c63b9759576b4fc3706f3f
#
_cell.length_a   1.000
_cell.length_b   1.000
_cell.length_c   1.000
_cell.angle_alpha   90.00
_cell.angle_beta   90.00
_cell.angle_gamma   90.00
#
_symmetry.space_group_name_H-M   'P 1'
#
loop_
_entity.id
_entity.type
_entity.pdbx_description
1 polymer ?
#
loop_
_entity_poly.entity_id
_entity_poly.type
_entity_poly.pdbx_seq_one_letter_code
_entity_poly.pdbx_strand_id
1 'polypeptide(L)'
;MVRLTIDGQEVVVPEGTTVVDAAAQIGIEIPIYCYHQALGSLGACRICLVEIEKMPKLQTACTTRVAEGMVVRTQGPAVDKGRRGILEFLLINHPLDCPVCDKGGECFLQDYAFRYGPGKNRFEEAKIQRQKDYPVSPYILLDQERCVLCQRCVRFLGEYVGEEQLVLSGRGVHTVVTTVDDRPATSPFAGNVIDLCPVGALLSEPYHFKARPWNIEREESTCVQCPVGCPTAITGRDGRLVRMEGRPIPGNWGFLCDTGRFSYDFGRHPDRLTTAVVEGRPATLGEATRLLGERLKAAVAEAGPDAVAVLTGGALTVEDDHAVATFFREVVGTTRLGLVKPVPGAVPLARLGTYEDLAQADTVLLLHVDPYEAVPVVHLMLREAQRKRRTAVWGLGDRVLTRETLVGRDVVVEPGTVGATLAAALAAETDHPDLAAVAAEVRGRVSVPEGALAMARALLEATHLAVLWDGLDAEAGPVLEALARARDDRRTAILPTHGPRSWLGAVRAGIPTDTDATRAILEAAAAGRIRTLVLWGADPLRDFPDPDLAERALAACPDVFWAGWFPPAGSERMTALLPLAAWGEVAGTYVNLEGRLQVARPAANSPGQARPAGAVLRAVARAYGAAFHLEDFDPFEDQDGERLRLPAPPDTPLGPVPVPRLDAAEGLTVILGQVVAVDHWPSEILTRTEEAHPARLAPEDAARLGVALEGGRVVVEADGRRLVVGARPDARIPRGRLFLPLGLARRERVRPGTRVAITREEEVARR
;
A
#
# COMPACT_ATOMS: atom_id res chain seq x y z
N MET A 1 14.07 33.71 -8.95
CA MET A 1 12.68 33.93 -9.42
C MET A 1 12.74 34.65 -10.74
N VAL A 2 11.87 34.33 -11.69
CA VAL A 2 11.78 34.89 -13.04
C VAL A 2 10.37 35.42 -13.23
N ARG A 3 10.26 36.64 -13.75
CA ARG A 3 8.99 37.31 -14.04
C ARG A 3 8.70 37.29 -15.54
N LEU A 4 7.51 36.89 -15.93
CA LEU A 4 7.06 36.83 -17.31
C LEU A 4 5.57 37.16 -17.42
N THR A 5 5.12 37.40 -18.65
CA THR A 5 3.71 37.66 -18.96
C THR A 5 3.16 36.57 -19.86
N ILE A 6 2.03 35.94 -19.48
CA ILE A 6 1.33 34.94 -20.30
C ILE A 6 -0.11 35.44 -20.54
N ASP A 7 -0.49 35.59 -21.79
CA ASP A 7 -1.80 36.13 -22.23
C ASP A 7 -2.21 37.43 -21.48
N GLY A 8 -1.21 38.29 -21.22
CA GLY A 8 -1.41 39.57 -20.52
C GLY A 8 -1.42 39.49 -19.00
N GLN A 9 -1.30 38.27 -18.40
CA GLN A 9 -1.18 38.05 -16.96
C GLN A 9 0.27 37.90 -16.54
N GLU A 10 0.67 38.66 -15.52
CA GLU A 10 2.02 38.53 -14.94
C GLU A 10 2.12 37.32 -14.01
N VAL A 11 3.20 36.57 -14.10
CA VAL A 11 3.51 35.43 -13.24
C VAL A 11 4.99 35.46 -12.84
N VAL A 12 5.27 35.07 -11.57
CA VAL A 12 6.62 34.98 -11.03
C VAL A 12 6.88 33.56 -10.58
N VAL A 13 7.84 32.91 -11.20
CA VAL A 13 8.15 31.48 -10.98
C VAL A 13 9.64 31.27 -10.75
N PRO A 14 10.03 30.12 -10.17
CA PRO A 14 11.44 29.75 -10.07
C PRO A 14 12.16 29.69 -11.44
N GLU A 15 13.43 30.04 -11.45
CA GLU A 15 14.28 29.84 -12.62
C GLU A 15 14.28 28.37 -13.06
N GLY A 16 14.27 28.12 -14.36
CA GLY A 16 14.19 26.76 -14.92
C GLY A 16 12.80 26.17 -15.05
N THR A 17 11.73 26.87 -14.57
CA THR A 17 10.34 26.50 -14.82
C THR A 17 10.06 26.50 -16.33
N THR A 18 9.22 25.59 -16.81
CA THR A 18 8.76 25.59 -18.20
C THR A 18 7.59 26.52 -18.40
N VAL A 19 7.38 27.00 -19.63
CA VAL A 19 6.23 27.86 -19.97
C VAL A 19 4.90 27.16 -19.66
N VAL A 20 4.81 25.84 -19.87
CA VAL A 20 3.58 25.08 -19.57
C VAL A 20 3.29 25.05 -18.07
N ASP A 21 4.31 24.91 -17.22
CA ASP A 21 4.15 24.88 -15.76
C ASP A 21 3.85 26.29 -15.20
N ALA A 22 4.48 27.32 -15.78
CA ALA A 22 4.19 28.71 -15.43
C ALA A 22 2.74 29.11 -15.78
N ALA A 23 2.25 28.68 -16.95
CA ALA A 23 0.86 28.91 -17.39
C ALA A 23 -0.15 28.21 -16.45
N ALA A 24 0.16 26.96 -16.03
CA ALA A 24 -0.69 26.21 -15.12
C ALA A 24 -0.86 26.88 -13.74
N GLN A 25 0.17 27.59 -13.21
CA GLN A 25 0.10 28.31 -11.94
C GLN A 25 -0.91 29.46 -11.94
N ILE A 26 -1.22 30.01 -13.09
CA ILE A 26 -2.22 31.09 -13.26
C ILE A 26 -3.50 30.60 -13.93
N GLY A 27 -3.74 29.28 -13.95
CA GLY A 27 -4.96 28.69 -14.48
C GLY A 27 -5.07 28.66 -16.00
N ILE A 28 -4.00 28.96 -16.74
CA ILE A 28 -3.98 28.88 -18.21
C ILE A 28 -3.61 27.47 -18.64
N GLU A 29 -4.56 26.78 -19.27
CA GLU A 29 -4.37 25.45 -19.82
C GLU A 29 -3.72 25.50 -21.21
N ILE A 30 -2.55 24.87 -21.34
CA ILE A 30 -1.89 24.61 -22.64
C ILE A 30 -2.03 23.12 -22.97
N PRO A 31 -2.54 22.75 -24.16
CA PRO A 31 -2.75 21.34 -24.51
C PRO A 31 -1.45 20.54 -24.53
N ILE A 32 -1.47 19.31 -24.00
CA ILE A 32 -0.31 18.42 -23.87
C ILE A 32 -0.68 16.97 -24.17
N TYR A 33 0.27 16.19 -24.75
CA TYR A 33 0.20 14.72 -24.81
C TYR A 33 1.44 14.07 -24.24
N CYS A 34 2.65 14.42 -24.70
CA CYS A 34 3.88 13.75 -24.26
C CYS A 34 4.46 14.31 -22.95
N TYR A 35 4.05 15.49 -22.54
CA TYR A 35 4.44 16.09 -21.27
C TYR A 35 3.58 15.55 -20.10
N HIS A 36 4.22 15.27 -18.97
CA HIS A 36 3.58 15.02 -17.69
C HIS A 36 4.49 15.53 -16.57
N GLN A 37 3.94 16.16 -15.54
CA GLN A 37 4.73 16.77 -14.46
C GLN A 37 5.74 15.80 -13.82
N ALA A 38 5.33 14.55 -13.57
CA ALA A 38 6.21 13.52 -13.01
C ALA A 38 7.33 13.09 -13.98
N LEU A 39 7.07 13.11 -15.30
CA LEU A 39 7.96 12.58 -16.32
C LEU A 39 8.78 13.69 -17.02
N GLY A 40 8.35 14.94 -16.89
CA GLY A 40 8.95 16.06 -17.62
C GLY A 40 8.64 16.03 -19.12
N SER A 41 9.43 16.80 -19.88
CA SER A 41 9.23 17.03 -21.29
C SER A 41 9.88 15.97 -22.16
N LEU A 42 9.18 15.56 -23.23
CA LEU A 42 9.77 14.82 -24.35
C LEU A 42 9.89 15.71 -25.62
N GLY A 43 8.95 16.63 -25.81
CA GLY A 43 8.91 17.52 -26.97
C GLY A 43 8.44 16.87 -28.28
N ALA A 44 7.97 15.62 -28.26
CA ALA A 44 7.64 14.82 -29.44
C ALA A 44 6.29 15.20 -30.08
N CYS A 45 5.23 15.40 -29.27
CA CYS A 45 3.86 15.57 -29.79
C CYS A 45 3.59 16.95 -30.40
N ARG A 46 4.33 17.98 -30.05
CA ARG A 46 4.27 19.35 -30.56
C ARG A 46 2.94 20.10 -30.34
N ILE A 47 1.95 19.55 -29.64
CA ILE A 47 0.63 20.18 -29.46
C ILE A 47 0.67 21.46 -28.60
N CYS A 48 1.65 21.56 -27.68
CA CYS A 48 1.79 22.67 -26.74
C CYS A 48 2.42 23.93 -27.34
N LEU A 49 2.13 24.22 -28.62
CA LEU A 49 2.66 25.39 -29.31
C LEU A 49 2.15 26.68 -28.69
N VAL A 50 3.06 27.65 -28.52
CA VAL A 50 2.81 29.03 -28.07
C VAL A 50 3.62 30.00 -28.93
N GLU A 51 3.16 31.26 -29.00
CA GLU A 51 3.90 32.37 -29.57
C GLU A 51 4.66 33.10 -28.45
N ILE A 52 5.93 33.40 -28.69
CA ILE A 52 6.78 34.16 -27.77
C ILE A 52 7.30 35.39 -28.52
N GLU A 53 7.12 36.57 -27.91
CA GLU A 53 7.60 37.79 -28.53
C GLU A 53 9.09 37.73 -28.87
N LYS A 54 9.45 38.31 -29.99
CA LYS A 54 10.83 38.29 -30.56
C LYS A 54 11.33 36.91 -31.02
N MET A 55 10.50 35.85 -30.97
CA MET A 55 10.80 34.57 -31.55
C MET A 55 10.01 34.38 -32.85
N PRO A 56 10.67 34.17 -34.01
CA PRO A 56 9.98 34.15 -35.31
C PRO A 56 9.15 32.89 -35.55
N LYS A 57 9.33 31.84 -34.74
CA LYS A 57 8.65 30.57 -34.87
C LYS A 57 7.93 30.21 -33.57
N LEU A 58 6.78 29.54 -33.67
CA LEU A 58 6.10 28.96 -32.51
C LEU A 58 7.04 28.03 -31.73
N GLN A 59 6.96 28.13 -30.42
CA GLN A 59 7.76 27.33 -29.48
C GLN A 59 6.87 26.28 -28.79
N THR A 60 7.47 25.22 -28.30
CA THR A 60 6.79 24.20 -27.47
C THR A 60 6.86 24.60 -26.02
N ALA A 61 5.75 24.94 -25.42
CA ALA A 61 5.69 25.41 -24.03
C ALA A 61 6.29 24.43 -23.01
N CYS A 62 6.19 23.12 -23.25
CA CYS A 62 6.72 22.11 -22.35
C CYS A 62 8.26 21.97 -22.34
N THR A 63 8.93 22.43 -23.41
CA THR A 63 10.42 22.39 -23.52
C THR A 63 11.09 23.75 -23.35
N THR A 64 10.31 24.82 -23.47
CA THR A 64 10.82 26.18 -23.35
C THR A 64 10.83 26.61 -21.90
N ARG A 65 12.03 26.95 -21.40
CA ARG A 65 12.20 27.51 -20.05
C ARG A 65 11.87 29.00 -20.04
N VAL A 66 11.28 29.46 -18.94
CA VAL A 66 10.97 30.87 -18.76
C VAL A 66 12.24 31.73 -18.68
N ALA A 67 12.12 32.98 -19.12
CA ALA A 67 13.17 33.99 -19.02
C ALA A 67 12.56 35.32 -18.56
N GLU A 68 13.38 36.17 -17.94
CA GLU A 68 12.94 37.48 -17.43
C GLU A 68 12.40 38.37 -18.53
N GLY A 69 11.20 38.92 -18.29
CA GLY A 69 10.50 39.78 -19.25
C GLY A 69 9.94 39.05 -20.46
N MET A 70 9.90 37.71 -20.47
CA MET A 70 9.30 36.95 -21.57
C MET A 70 7.81 37.25 -21.69
N VAL A 71 7.33 37.46 -22.92
CA VAL A 71 5.91 37.61 -23.22
C VAL A 71 5.43 36.47 -24.08
N VAL A 72 4.46 35.72 -23.56
CA VAL A 72 3.93 34.49 -24.17
C VAL A 72 2.46 34.68 -24.51
N ARG A 73 2.06 34.23 -25.70
CA ARG A 73 0.65 34.13 -26.11
C ARG A 73 0.31 32.68 -26.36
N THR A 74 -0.67 32.16 -25.62
CA THR A 74 -1.12 30.77 -25.73
C THR A 74 -2.26 30.60 -26.73
N GLN A 75 -2.78 31.67 -27.27
CA GLN A 75 -3.89 31.74 -28.24
C GLN A 75 -3.52 32.68 -29.41
N GLY A 76 -4.21 32.53 -30.53
CA GLY A 76 -4.05 33.38 -31.69
C GLY A 76 -3.95 32.58 -33.01
N PRO A 77 -4.10 33.26 -34.17
CA PRO A 77 -4.24 32.58 -35.46
C PRO A 77 -3.08 31.66 -35.83
N ALA A 78 -1.87 32.04 -35.47
CA ALA A 78 -0.68 31.21 -35.70
C ALA A 78 -0.66 29.94 -34.84
N VAL A 79 -0.96 30.10 -33.55
CA VAL A 79 -1.03 29.01 -32.57
C VAL A 79 -2.15 28.04 -32.96
N ASP A 80 -3.34 28.54 -33.28
CA ASP A 80 -4.51 27.74 -33.66
C ASP A 80 -4.27 26.96 -34.94
N LYS A 81 -3.65 27.59 -35.95
CA LYS A 81 -3.23 26.92 -37.19
C LYS A 81 -2.23 25.80 -36.92
N GLY A 82 -1.26 26.04 -36.02
CA GLY A 82 -0.28 25.04 -35.62
C GLY A 82 -0.92 23.84 -34.92
N ARG A 83 -1.76 24.09 -33.91
CA ARG A 83 -2.47 23.02 -33.16
C ARG A 83 -3.42 22.23 -34.04
N ARG A 84 -4.15 22.91 -34.96
CA ARG A 84 -5.03 22.25 -35.93
C ARG A 84 -4.25 21.28 -36.83
N GLY A 85 -3.09 21.67 -37.36
CA GLY A 85 -2.24 20.81 -38.17
C GLY A 85 -1.73 19.58 -37.39
N ILE A 86 -1.34 19.76 -36.11
CA ILE A 86 -0.94 18.63 -35.26
C ILE A 86 -2.10 17.66 -35.03
N LEU A 87 -3.29 18.17 -34.76
CA LEU A 87 -4.48 17.31 -34.57
C LEU A 87 -4.85 16.58 -35.86
N GLU A 88 -4.73 17.22 -37.03
CA GLU A 88 -4.91 16.52 -38.32
C GLU A 88 -3.96 15.32 -38.44
N PHE A 89 -2.66 15.49 -38.16
CA PHE A 89 -1.70 14.40 -38.16
C PHE A 89 -2.04 13.28 -37.17
N LEU A 90 -2.49 13.61 -35.95
CA LEU A 90 -2.89 12.61 -34.96
C LEU A 90 -4.15 11.84 -35.38
N LEU A 91 -5.08 12.49 -36.09
CA LEU A 91 -6.36 11.92 -36.53
C LEU A 91 -6.27 11.11 -37.83
N ILE A 92 -5.19 11.24 -38.64
CA ILE A 92 -5.02 10.53 -39.92
C ILE A 92 -5.29 9.03 -39.75
N ASN A 93 -4.61 8.38 -38.81
CA ASN A 93 -4.72 6.93 -38.58
C ASN A 93 -5.56 6.57 -37.35
N HIS A 94 -6.00 7.56 -36.56
CA HIS A 94 -6.82 7.28 -35.37
C HIS A 94 -8.17 6.69 -35.77
N PRO A 95 -8.58 5.52 -35.16
CA PRO A 95 -9.84 4.88 -35.55
C PRO A 95 -11.06 5.67 -35.05
N LEU A 96 -12.21 5.46 -35.70
CA LEU A 96 -13.48 6.07 -35.30
C LEU A 96 -14.19 5.28 -34.18
N ASP A 97 -13.44 4.95 -33.14
CA ASP A 97 -13.84 4.04 -32.08
C ASP A 97 -14.47 4.72 -30.85
N CYS A 98 -14.65 6.05 -30.84
CA CYS A 98 -15.15 6.76 -29.67
C CYS A 98 -16.43 6.12 -29.04
N PRO A 99 -17.41 5.62 -29.82
CA PRO A 99 -18.58 4.95 -29.25
C PRO A 99 -18.27 3.66 -28.50
N VAL A 100 -17.17 2.97 -28.83
CA VAL A 100 -16.76 1.68 -28.21
C VAL A 100 -15.43 1.82 -27.44
N CYS A 101 -14.88 3.01 -27.31
CA CYS A 101 -13.64 3.28 -26.58
C CYS A 101 -13.97 3.67 -25.13
N ASP A 102 -13.44 2.95 -24.12
CA ASP A 102 -13.70 3.25 -22.70
C ASP A 102 -13.22 4.64 -22.27
N LYS A 103 -12.25 5.25 -22.99
CA LYS A 103 -11.81 6.62 -22.76
C LYS A 103 -12.75 7.68 -23.36
N GLY A 104 -13.80 7.27 -24.08
CA GLY A 104 -14.76 8.21 -24.68
C GLY A 104 -15.50 9.03 -23.61
N GLY A 105 -15.36 10.37 -23.67
CA GLY A 105 -15.84 11.31 -22.66
C GLY A 105 -14.80 11.78 -21.63
N GLU A 106 -13.59 11.18 -21.62
CA GLU A 106 -12.46 11.59 -20.77
C GLU A 106 -11.12 11.49 -21.55
N CYS A 107 -11.15 11.81 -22.85
CA CYS A 107 -10.04 11.63 -23.77
C CYS A 107 -9.46 12.97 -24.23
N PHE A 108 -8.18 13.23 -23.98
CA PHE A 108 -7.52 14.47 -24.40
C PHE A 108 -7.58 14.68 -25.92
N LEU A 109 -7.48 13.61 -26.72
CA LEU A 109 -7.59 13.76 -28.17
C LEU A 109 -8.99 14.18 -28.59
N GLN A 110 -10.03 13.65 -27.95
CA GLN A 110 -11.41 14.01 -28.22
C GLN A 110 -11.64 15.48 -27.86
N ASP A 111 -11.26 15.91 -26.66
CA ASP A 111 -11.46 17.28 -26.18
C ASP A 111 -10.68 18.30 -27.02
N TYR A 112 -9.43 18.00 -27.35
CA TYR A 112 -8.62 18.90 -28.20
C TYR A 112 -9.09 18.91 -29.64
N ALA A 113 -9.62 17.78 -30.16
CA ALA A 113 -10.21 17.75 -31.49
C ALA A 113 -11.46 18.64 -31.58
N PHE A 114 -12.31 18.64 -30.55
CA PHE A 114 -13.45 19.56 -30.46
C PHE A 114 -13.01 21.03 -30.31
N ARG A 115 -12.00 21.32 -29.49
CA ARG A 115 -11.58 22.69 -29.18
C ARG A 115 -10.73 23.34 -30.28
N TYR A 116 -9.84 22.60 -30.91
CA TYR A 116 -8.84 23.14 -31.84
C TYR A 116 -8.84 22.44 -33.23
N GLY A 117 -9.52 21.30 -33.36
CA GLY A 117 -9.44 20.47 -34.55
C GLY A 117 -10.08 21.06 -35.78
N PRO A 118 -9.80 20.48 -36.96
CA PRO A 118 -10.51 20.81 -38.19
C PRO A 118 -11.91 20.22 -38.16
N GLY A 119 -12.89 20.96 -38.62
CA GLY A 119 -14.27 20.48 -38.75
C GLY A 119 -14.49 19.42 -39.84
N LYS A 120 -13.48 19.12 -40.64
CA LYS A 120 -13.55 18.17 -41.77
C LYS A 120 -12.27 17.31 -41.83
N ASN A 121 -12.45 16.05 -42.15
CA ASN A 121 -11.35 15.17 -42.51
C ASN A 121 -11.00 15.37 -43.98
N ARG A 122 -9.71 15.55 -44.30
CA ARG A 122 -9.16 15.67 -45.67
C ARG A 122 -8.39 14.44 -46.11
N PHE A 123 -8.25 13.45 -45.24
CA PHE A 123 -7.52 12.23 -45.49
C PHE A 123 -8.42 11.22 -46.23
N GLU A 124 -8.04 10.81 -47.43
CA GLU A 124 -8.80 9.95 -48.33
C GLU A 124 -8.25 8.50 -48.37
N GLU A 125 -7.03 8.30 -47.86
CA GLU A 125 -6.37 6.99 -47.84
C GLU A 125 -6.95 6.10 -46.75
N ALA A 126 -6.73 4.77 -46.88
CA ALA A 126 -7.09 3.83 -45.83
C ALA A 126 -6.25 4.01 -44.57
N LYS A 127 -6.87 3.95 -43.42
CA LYS A 127 -6.19 4.01 -42.11
C LYS A 127 -5.34 2.76 -41.91
N ILE A 128 -4.16 2.94 -41.32
CA ILE A 128 -3.28 1.81 -40.95
C ILE A 128 -3.94 0.98 -39.90
N GLN A 129 -4.00 -0.34 -40.12
CA GLN A 129 -4.52 -1.30 -39.15
C GLN A 129 -3.40 -1.85 -38.27
N ARG A 130 -3.68 -1.99 -36.97
CA ARG A 130 -2.76 -2.51 -35.95
C ARG A 130 -3.51 -3.43 -35.01
N GLN A 131 -2.79 -4.10 -34.12
CA GLN A 131 -3.40 -4.94 -33.10
C GLN A 131 -4.21 -4.09 -32.10
N LYS A 132 -5.47 -4.51 -31.85
CA LYS A 132 -6.39 -3.81 -30.98
C LYS A 132 -6.35 -4.30 -29.51
N ASP A 133 -6.16 -5.58 -29.32
CA ASP A 133 -6.21 -6.21 -28.00
C ASP A 133 -4.85 -6.82 -27.64
N TYR A 134 -3.81 -5.99 -27.66
CA TYR A 134 -2.46 -6.42 -27.27
C TYR A 134 -2.40 -6.52 -25.72
N PRO A 135 -2.16 -7.73 -25.15
CA PRO A 135 -2.13 -7.92 -23.72
C PRO A 135 -0.80 -7.41 -23.13
N VAL A 136 -0.85 -6.27 -22.42
CA VAL A 136 0.31 -5.73 -21.70
C VAL A 136 0.52 -6.48 -20.39
N SER A 137 -0.56 -6.81 -19.69
CA SER A 137 -0.57 -7.61 -18.48
C SER A 137 -1.96 -8.24 -18.29
N PRO A 138 -2.20 -9.08 -17.29
CA PRO A 138 -3.55 -9.58 -17.00
C PRO A 138 -4.60 -8.49 -16.73
N TYR A 139 -4.17 -7.26 -16.46
CA TYR A 139 -5.05 -6.13 -16.11
C TYR A 139 -5.09 -5.03 -17.16
N ILE A 140 -4.18 -5.05 -18.13
CA ILE A 140 -3.94 -3.92 -19.04
C ILE A 140 -4.00 -4.40 -20.49
N LEU A 141 -4.91 -3.81 -21.25
CA LEU A 141 -5.01 -3.97 -22.70
C LEU A 141 -4.47 -2.76 -23.42
N LEU A 142 -3.82 -2.98 -24.56
CA LEU A 142 -3.33 -1.93 -25.46
C LEU A 142 -3.97 -2.04 -26.83
N ASP A 143 -4.74 -1.02 -27.21
CA ASP A 143 -5.17 -0.80 -28.58
C ASP A 143 -4.11 0.06 -29.29
N GLN A 144 -3.31 -0.58 -30.15
CA GLN A 144 -2.22 0.08 -30.84
C GLN A 144 -2.70 1.06 -31.93
N GLU A 145 -3.93 0.93 -32.43
CA GLU A 145 -4.51 1.87 -33.40
C GLU A 145 -4.85 3.23 -32.75
N ARG A 146 -5.25 3.22 -31.48
CA ARG A 146 -5.58 4.43 -30.71
C ARG A 146 -4.36 5.15 -30.17
N CYS A 147 -3.19 4.52 -30.22
CA CYS A 147 -1.96 5.05 -29.64
C CYS A 147 -1.43 6.27 -30.44
N VAL A 148 -1.24 7.40 -29.75
CA VAL A 148 -0.66 8.64 -30.29
C VAL A 148 0.85 8.74 -30.09
N LEU A 149 1.51 7.66 -29.69
CA LEU A 149 2.96 7.53 -29.48
C LEU A 149 3.55 8.64 -28.59
N CYS A 150 2.82 9.05 -27.58
CA CYS A 150 3.26 10.09 -26.63
C CYS A 150 4.36 9.62 -25.66
N GLN A 151 4.60 8.31 -25.57
CA GLN A 151 5.63 7.65 -24.77
C GLN A 151 5.52 7.85 -23.26
N ARG A 152 4.40 8.35 -22.71
CA ARG A 152 4.24 8.48 -21.26
C ARG A 152 4.38 7.12 -20.56
N CYS A 153 3.78 6.05 -21.09
CA CYS A 153 3.82 4.70 -20.53
C CYS A 153 5.23 4.10 -20.53
N VAL A 154 5.94 4.20 -21.65
CA VAL A 154 7.35 3.73 -21.79
C VAL A 154 8.25 4.47 -20.81
N ARG A 155 8.16 5.81 -20.76
CA ARG A 155 8.95 6.64 -19.86
C ARG A 155 8.59 6.43 -18.38
N PHE A 156 7.32 6.18 -18.09
CA PHE A 156 6.92 5.89 -16.73
C PHE A 156 7.58 4.62 -16.21
N LEU A 157 7.45 3.51 -16.92
CA LEU A 157 8.06 2.25 -16.47
C LEU A 157 9.59 2.31 -16.54
N GLY A 158 10.19 2.79 -17.65
CA GLY A 158 11.64 2.83 -17.82
C GLY A 158 12.34 3.90 -16.96
N GLU A 159 11.87 5.17 -17.01
CA GLU A 159 12.57 6.28 -16.36
C GLU A 159 12.10 6.51 -14.91
N TYR A 160 10.79 6.48 -14.66
CA TYR A 160 10.23 6.81 -13.35
C TYR A 160 10.30 5.62 -12.39
N VAL A 161 9.77 4.46 -12.81
CA VAL A 161 9.83 3.21 -12.03
C VAL A 161 11.22 2.58 -12.11
N GLY A 162 11.91 2.68 -13.24
CA GLY A 162 13.22 2.06 -13.49
C GLY A 162 13.13 0.62 -13.97
N GLU A 163 11.97 0.20 -14.46
CA GLU A 163 11.70 -1.14 -14.98
C GLU A 163 11.28 -1.03 -16.45
N GLU A 164 12.19 -1.28 -17.36
CA GLU A 164 11.93 -1.15 -18.79
C GLU A 164 11.11 -2.35 -19.30
N GLN A 165 9.79 -2.32 -19.05
CA GLN A 165 8.87 -3.40 -19.45
C GLN A 165 7.99 -3.03 -20.65
N LEU A 166 7.88 -1.74 -20.99
CA LEU A 166 7.27 -1.24 -22.22
C LEU A 166 8.31 -0.51 -23.05
N VAL A 167 8.34 -0.78 -24.35
CA VAL A 167 9.30 -0.20 -25.28
C VAL A 167 8.63 0.23 -26.58
N LEU A 168 9.34 1.00 -27.40
CA LEU A 168 8.95 1.26 -28.77
C LEU A 168 9.61 0.23 -29.68
N SER A 169 8.82 -0.44 -30.50
CA SER A 169 9.27 -1.35 -31.54
C SER A 169 9.00 -0.75 -32.93
N GLY A 170 9.82 -1.07 -33.89
CA GLY A 170 9.72 -0.55 -35.27
C GLY A 170 10.18 0.90 -35.42
N ARG A 171 9.95 1.46 -36.62
CA ARG A 171 10.33 2.84 -36.97
C ARG A 171 9.34 3.48 -37.93
N GLY A 172 9.27 4.81 -37.92
CA GLY A 172 8.37 5.58 -38.76
C GLY A 172 6.91 5.21 -38.54
N VAL A 173 6.19 4.92 -39.59
CA VAL A 173 4.77 4.53 -39.53
C VAL A 173 4.51 3.16 -38.90
N HIS A 174 5.56 2.34 -38.78
CA HIS A 174 5.49 1.02 -38.15
C HIS A 174 5.83 1.04 -36.64
N THR A 175 6.09 2.20 -36.07
CA THR A 175 6.37 2.32 -34.64
C THR A 175 5.14 1.96 -33.82
N VAL A 176 5.30 1.06 -32.86
CA VAL A 176 4.27 0.65 -31.91
C VAL A 176 4.86 0.57 -30.50
N VAL A 177 4.01 0.70 -29.50
CA VAL A 177 4.35 0.34 -28.12
C VAL A 177 4.13 -1.17 -27.97
N THR A 178 5.08 -1.85 -27.33
CA THR A 178 5.00 -3.29 -27.05
C THR A 178 5.68 -3.61 -25.72
N THR A 179 5.48 -4.80 -25.21
CA THR A 179 6.23 -5.31 -24.05
C THR A 179 7.61 -5.80 -24.50
N VAL A 180 8.56 -5.85 -23.57
CA VAL A 180 9.90 -6.38 -23.83
C VAL A 180 9.81 -7.90 -24.01
N ASP A 181 10.37 -8.41 -25.11
CA ASP A 181 10.39 -9.83 -25.47
C ASP A 181 8.99 -10.50 -25.47
N ASP A 182 7.94 -9.72 -25.74
CA ASP A 182 6.55 -10.17 -25.70
C ASP A 182 6.12 -10.78 -24.33
N ARG A 183 6.84 -10.47 -23.26
CA ARG A 183 6.51 -10.90 -21.90
C ARG A 183 5.54 -9.92 -21.26
N PRO A 184 4.56 -10.39 -20.49
CA PRO A 184 3.66 -9.50 -19.75
C PRO A 184 4.43 -8.58 -18.78
N ALA A 185 3.97 -7.33 -18.65
CA ALA A 185 4.48 -6.42 -17.64
C ALA A 185 4.10 -6.93 -16.25
N THR A 186 5.10 -7.08 -15.38
CA THR A 186 4.96 -7.62 -14.01
C THR A 186 5.24 -6.59 -12.93
N SER A 187 5.56 -5.37 -13.31
CA SER A 187 5.75 -4.25 -12.37
C SER A 187 4.50 -4.03 -11.54
N PRO A 188 4.59 -3.95 -10.21
CA PRO A 188 3.45 -3.63 -9.36
C PRO A 188 2.94 -2.19 -9.55
N PHE A 189 3.49 -1.45 -10.48
CA PHE A 189 3.09 -0.08 -10.83
C PHE A 189 2.55 0.02 -12.26
N ALA A 190 2.50 -1.10 -12.99
CA ALA A 190 2.14 -1.11 -14.41
C ALA A 190 0.75 -0.49 -14.65
N GLY A 191 -0.22 -0.67 -13.77
CA GLY A 191 -1.57 -0.12 -13.89
C GLY A 191 -1.63 1.41 -14.03
N ASN A 192 -0.61 2.15 -13.60
CA ASN A 192 -0.59 3.61 -13.75
C ASN A 192 -0.49 4.08 -15.22
N VAL A 193 -0.06 3.22 -16.13
CA VAL A 193 -0.01 3.57 -17.57
C VAL A 193 -1.41 3.81 -18.15
N ILE A 194 -2.48 3.28 -17.51
CA ILE A 194 -3.87 3.50 -17.90
C ILE A 194 -4.26 4.97 -17.69
N ASP A 195 -3.94 5.53 -16.51
CA ASP A 195 -4.27 6.92 -16.18
C ASP A 195 -3.34 7.90 -16.90
N LEU A 196 -2.06 7.53 -17.05
CA LEU A 196 -1.08 8.33 -17.78
C LEU A 196 -1.37 8.41 -19.28
N CYS A 197 -2.08 7.44 -19.85
CA CYS A 197 -2.41 7.44 -21.26
C CYS A 197 -3.44 8.53 -21.57
N PRO A 198 -3.10 9.53 -22.43
CA PRO A 198 -4.00 10.64 -22.70
C PRO A 198 -5.16 10.27 -23.64
N VAL A 199 -5.15 9.05 -24.18
CA VAL A 199 -6.13 8.52 -25.13
C VAL A 199 -6.57 7.12 -24.73
N GLY A 200 -7.52 6.53 -25.43
CA GLY A 200 -8.03 5.18 -25.17
C GLY A 200 -7.16 4.05 -25.75
N ALA A 201 -5.83 4.21 -25.71
CA ALA A 201 -4.90 3.18 -26.16
C ALA A 201 -4.63 2.16 -25.02
N LEU A 202 -4.28 2.62 -23.82
CA LEU A 202 -4.09 1.74 -22.66
C LEU A 202 -5.37 1.75 -21.81
N LEU A 203 -5.95 0.59 -21.62
CA LEU A 203 -7.24 0.39 -20.99
C LEU A 203 -7.12 -0.62 -19.84
N SER A 204 -7.98 -0.45 -18.83
CA SER A 204 -8.13 -1.44 -17.76
C SER A 204 -8.99 -2.61 -18.23
N GLU A 205 -8.43 -3.81 -18.28
CA GLU A 205 -9.20 -5.02 -18.61
C GLU A 205 -10.40 -5.21 -17.68
N PRO A 206 -10.26 -5.09 -16.34
CA PRO A 206 -11.39 -5.23 -15.44
C PRO A 206 -12.50 -4.18 -15.62
N TYR A 207 -12.17 -2.98 -16.14
CA TYR A 207 -13.14 -1.91 -16.41
C TYR A 207 -13.72 -1.96 -17.83
N HIS A 208 -13.11 -2.75 -18.73
CA HIS A 208 -13.46 -2.76 -20.15
C HIS A 208 -14.95 -2.97 -20.39
N PHE A 209 -15.58 -2.04 -21.10
CA PHE A 209 -17.02 -1.98 -21.40
C PHE A 209 -17.97 -1.94 -20.18
N LYS A 210 -17.47 -1.64 -18.99
CA LYS A 210 -18.30 -1.61 -17.76
C LYS A 210 -19.13 -0.33 -17.66
N ALA A 211 -18.57 0.84 -17.97
CA ALA A 211 -19.22 2.13 -17.75
C ALA A 211 -18.74 3.22 -18.70
N ARG A 212 -19.48 4.33 -18.71
CA ARG A 212 -19.10 5.59 -19.37
C ARG A 212 -18.97 6.69 -18.33
N PRO A 213 -18.15 7.75 -18.57
CA PRO A 213 -17.93 8.83 -17.60
C PRO A 213 -19.22 9.53 -17.11
N TRP A 214 -20.26 9.54 -17.90
CA TRP A 214 -21.57 10.14 -17.54
C TRP A 214 -22.54 9.19 -16.83
N ASN A 215 -22.14 7.90 -16.62
CA ASN A 215 -22.96 6.87 -15.97
C ASN A 215 -22.35 6.39 -14.66
N ILE A 216 -21.40 7.13 -14.10
CA ILE A 216 -20.64 6.74 -12.93
C ILE A 216 -20.79 7.75 -11.80
N GLU A 217 -20.70 7.26 -10.58
CA GLU A 217 -20.55 8.05 -9.37
C GLU A 217 -19.08 8.01 -8.96
N ARG A 218 -18.47 9.17 -8.73
CA ARG A 218 -17.06 9.27 -8.35
C ARG A 218 -16.94 9.93 -6.99
N GLU A 219 -16.37 9.21 -6.04
CA GLU A 219 -16.22 9.62 -4.65
C GLU A 219 -14.76 9.65 -4.21
N GLU A 220 -14.46 10.58 -3.32
CA GLU A 220 -13.16 10.63 -2.66
C GLU A 220 -13.06 9.53 -1.60
N SER A 221 -11.90 8.86 -1.57
CA SER A 221 -11.66 7.76 -0.65
C SER A 221 -10.16 7.58 -0.41
N THR A 222 -9.82 6.54 0.31
CA THR A 222 -8.43 6.12 0.54
C THR A 222 -8.28 4.63 0.27
N CYS A 223 -7.11 4.21 -0.18
CA CYS A 223 -6.78 2.79 -0.34
C CYS A 223 -6.58 2.15 1.03
N VAL A 224 -7.23 1.01 1.27
CA VAL A 224 -7.16 0.28 2.55
C VAL A 224 -6.35 -1.02 2.46
N GLN A 225 -5.54 -1.22 1.42
CA GLN A 225 -4.80 -2.48 1.23
C GLN A 225 -3.52 -2.58 2.07
N CYS A 226 -2.92 -1.45 2.42
CA CYS A 226 -1.75 -1.38 3.31
C CYS A 226 -1.77 -0.08 4.13
N PRO A 227 -0.89 0.07 5.14
CA PRO A 227 -0.88 1.26 5.98
C PRO A 227 -0.56 2.58 5.27
N VAL A 228 -0.04 2.55 4.03
CA VAL A 228 0.25 3.77 3.26
C VAL A 228 -0.99 4.65 3.11
N GLY A 229 -2.18 4.06 2.96
CA GLY A 229 -3.41 4.83 2.85
C GLY A 229 -3.38 5.81 1.68
N CYS A 230 -3.02 5.36 0.47
CA CYS A 230 -2.97 6.25 -0.70
C CYS A 230 -4.34 6.90 -0.93
N PRO A 231 -4.44 8.24 -1.03
CA PRO A 231 -5.69 8.89 -1.39
C PRO A 231 -6.14 8.44 -2.78
N THR A 232 -7.42 8.14 -2.91
CA THR A 232 -8.00 7.61 -4.15
C THR A 232 -9.30 8.32 -4.51
N ALA A 233 -9.68 8.20 -5.77
CA ALA A 233 -11.04 8.38 -6.23
C ALA A 233 -11.58 7.01 -6.62
N ILE A 234 -12.66 6.59 -5.97
CA ILE A 234 -13.37 5.36 -6.30
C ILE A 234 -14.57 5.66 -7.17
N THR A 235 -14.83 4.78 -8.11
CA THR A 235 -15.92 4.95 -9.07
C THR A 235 -16.92 3.82 -8.92
N GLY A 236 -18.18 4.20 -8.67
CA GLY A 236 -19.33 3.31 -8.57
C GLY A 236 -20.18 3.34 -9.84
N ARG A 237 -20.84 2.23 -10.12
CA ARG A 237 -21.93 2.12 -11.07
C ARG A 237 -22.92 1.05 -10.59
N ASP A 238 -24.20 1.37 -10.59
CA ASP A 238 -25.27 0.44 -10.20
C ASP A 238 -25.00 -0.21 -8.82
N GLY A 239 -24.48 0.59 -7.86
CA GLY A 239 -24.15 0.14 -6.50
C GLY A 239 -22.93 -0.79 -6.41
N ARG A 240 -22.03 -0.79 -7.40
CA ARG A 240 -20.80 -1.60 -7.44
C ARG A 240 -19.59 -0.74 -7.75
N LEU A 241 -18.46 -1.01 -7.11
CA LEU A 241 -17.21 -0.42 -7.50
C LEU A 241 -16.76 -0.99 -8.86
N VAL A 242 -16.30 -0.13 -9.74
CA VAL A 242 -15.87 -0.49 -11.10
C VAL A 242 -14.47 0.02 -11.45
N ARG A 243 -13.96 1.05 -10.74
CA ARG A 243 -12.64 1.63 -10.99
C ARG A 243 -12.09 2.32 -9.74
N MET A 244 -10.77 2.32 -9.60
CA MET A 244 -10.05 3.11 -8.60
C MET A 244 -8.88 3.84 -9.24
N GLU A 245 -8.76 5.13 -8.95
CA GLU A 245 -7.71 6.04 -9.46
C GLU A 245 -7.01 6.70 -8.27
N GLY A 246 -5.70 6.94 -8.39
CA GLY A 246 -4.94 7.60 -7.34
C GLY A 246 -5.07 9.12 -7.36
N ARG A 247 -4.89 9.75 -6.20
CA ARG A 247 -4.81 11.21 -6.03
C ARG A 247 -3.42 11.62 -5.53
N PRO A 248 -2.92 12.79 -5.92
CA PRO A 248 -1.59 13.24 -5.51
C PRO A 248 -1.45 13.40 -3.99
N ILE A 249 -0.26 13.07 -3.50
CA ILE A 249 0.24 13.36 -2.14
C ILE A 249 1.68 13.89 -2.24
N PRO A 250 2.23 14.50 -1.18
CA PRO A 250 3.62 14.89 -1.17
C PRO A 250 4.54 13.72 -1.59
N GLY A 251 5.42 13.96 -2.56
CA GLY A 251 6.33 12.94 -3.09
C GLY A 251 5.72 11.92 -4.07
N ASN A 252 4.42 11.95 -4.32
CA ASN A 252 3.76 11.06 -5.29
C ASN A 252 2.68 11.78 -6.10
N TRP A 253 2.68 11.59 -7.40
CA TRP A 253 1.79 12.22 -8.38
C TRP A 253 0.42 11.53 -8.53
N GLY A 254 -0.02 10.76 -7.54
CA GLY A 254 -1.25 9.97 -7.60
C GLY A 254 -1.03 8.58 -8.18
N PHE A 255 0.20 8.09 -8.23
CA PHE A 255 0.47 6.73 -8.64
C PHE A 255 0.09 5.73 -7.55
N LEU A 256 -0.55 4.64 -7.95
CA LEU A 256 -0.93 3.53 -7.09
C LEU A 256 -0.09 2.29 -7.40
N CYS A 257 -0.02 1.37 -6.46
CA CYS A 257 0.38 0.01 -6.80
C CYS A 257 -0.82 -0.75 -7.42
N ASP A 258 -0.53 -1.79 -8.18
CA ASP A 258 -1.56 -2.58 -8.86
C ASP A 258 -2.49 -3.28 -7.87
N THR A 259 -1.98 -3.74 -6.72
CA THR A 259 -2.81 -4.23 -5.62
C THR A 259 -3.82 -3.19 -5.15
N GLY A 260 -3.36 -1.95 -4.90
CA GLY A 260 -4.27 -0.85 -4.56
C GLY A 260 -5.29 -0.58 -5.66
N ARG A 261 -4.84 -0.53 -6.92
CA ARG A 261 -5.65 -0.16 -8.07
C ARG A 261 -6.75 -1.17 -8.40
N PHE A 262 -6.48 -2.47 -8.28
CA PHE A 262 -7.34 -3.53 -8.82
C PHE A 262 -8.09 -4.35 -7.76
N SER A 263 -7.87 -4.10 -6.46
CA SER A 263 -8.51 -4.86 -5.37
C SER A 263 -9.92 -4.40 -5.01
N TYR A 264 -10.52 -3.50 -5.74
CA TYR A 264 -11.84 -2.91 -5.41
C TYR A 264 -13.01 -3.90 -5.56
N ASP A 265 -12.82 -5.04 -6.20
CA ASP A 265 -13.84 -6.04 -6.45
C ASP A 265 -14.16 -6.95 -5.24
N PHE A 266 -13.34 -6.89 -4.16
CA PHE A 266 -13.50 -7.72 -2.98
C PHE A 266 -14.91 -7.66 -2.36
N GLY A 267 -15.62 -6.54 -2.48
CA GLY A 267 -16.99 -6.40 -1.99
C GLY A 267 -17.99 -7.38 -2.62
N ARG A 268 -17.66 -7.97 -3.77
CA ARG A 268 -18.47 -8.94 -4.52
C ARG A 268 -17.80 -10.31 -4.66
N HIS A 269 -16.70 -10.52 -3.96
CA HIS A 269 -16.03 -11.82 -3.97
C HIS A 269 -16.98 -12.93 -3.49
N PRO A 270 -16.97 -14.14 -4.08
CA PRO A 270 -17.85 -15.25 -3.70
C PRO A 270 -17.80 -15.60 -2.21
N ASP A 271 -16.60 -15.51 -1.58
CA ASP A 271 -16.42 -15.82 -0.17
C ASP A 271 -16.86 -14.68 0.77
N ARG A 272 -17.35 -13.58 0.21
CA ARG A 272 -17.86 -12.44 1.00
C ARG A 272 -19.07 -12.86 1.83
N LEU A 273 -19.00 -12.70 3.16
CA LEU A 273 -20.14 -12.92 4.04
C LEU A 273 -21.23 -11.86 3.76
N THR A 274 -22.34 -12.29 3.22
CA THR A 274 -23.50 -11.42 2.90
C THR A 274 -24.76 -11.76 3.68
N THR A 275 -24.78 -12.92 4.33
CA THR A 275 -25.89 -13.42 5.15
C THR A 275 -25.36 -13.86 6.49
N ALA A 276 -26.03 -13.51 7.58
CA ALA A 276 -25.66 -13.96 8.91
C ALA A 276 -25.76 -15.49 9.02
N VAL A 277 -24.90 -16.07 9.86
CA VAL A 277 -24.90 -17.50 10.16
C VAL A 277 -25.04 -17.67 11.68
N VAL A 278 -25.88 -18.55 12.13
CA VAL A 278 -26.06 -18.91 13.53
C VAL A 278 -25.96 -20.43 13.65
N GLU A 279 -25.04 -20.92 14.48
CA GLU A 279 -24.80 -22.35 14.70
C GLU A 279 -24.67 -23.13 13.38
N GLY A 280 -23.89 -22.60 12.44
CA GLY A 280 -23.62 -23.17 11.13
C GLY A 280 -24.78 -23.06 10.11
N ARG A 281 -25.91 -22.42 10.44
CA ARG A 281 -27.06 -22.27 9.58
C ARG A 281 -27.25 -20.82 9.12
N PRO A 282 -27.63 -20.55 7.86
CA PRO A 282 -28.04 -19.22 7.43
C PRO A 282 -29.18 -18.69 8.32
N ALA A 283 -29.03 -17.44 8.74
CA ALA A 283 -29.98 -16.77 9.65
C ALA A 283 -30.20 -15.32 9.24
N THR A 284 -31.10 -14.63 9.92
CA THR A 284 -31.22 -13.18 9.80
C THR A 284 -30.19 -12.45 10.67
N LEU A 285 -29.76 -11.26 10.25
CA LEU A 285 -28.90 -10.41 11.08
C LEU A 285 -29.53 -10.10 12.45
N GLY A 286 -30.89 -9.95 12.49
CA GLY A 286 -31.64 -9.74 13.71
C GLY A 286 -31.55 -10.93 14.68
N GLU A 287 -31.54 -12.16 14.19
CA GLU A 287 -31.36 -13.37 14.99
C GLU A 287 -29.93 -13.45 15.57
N ALA A 288 -28.90 -13.21 14.71
CA ALA A 288 -27.52 -13.24 15.14
C ALA A 288 -27.20 -12.14 16.18
N THR A 289 -27.69 -10.91 15.98
CA THR A 289 -27.49 -9.80 16.93
C THR A 289 -28.23 -10.01 18.25
N ARG A 290 -29.45 -10.62 18.19
CA ARG A 290 -30.20 -10.99 19.43
C ARG A 290 -29.42 -12.04 20.21
N LEU A 291 -28.96 -13.12 19.57
CA LEU A 291 -28.17 -14.17 20.22
C LEU A 291 -26.90 -13.59 20.87
N LEU A 292 -26.14 -12.74 20.15
CA LEU A 292 -24.96 -12.09 20.72
C LEU A 292 -25.31 -11.28 21.96
N GLY A 293 -26.34 -10.43 21.91
CA GLY A 293 -26.76 -9.62 23.06
C GLY A 293 -27.17 -10.47 24.28
N GLU A 294 -27.91 -11.57 24.06
CA GLU A 294 -28.32 -12.51 25.09
C GLU A 294 -27.13 -13.24 25.73
N ARG A 295 -26.15 -13.69 24.92
CA ARG A 295 -24.94 -14.36 25.39
C ARG A 295 -24.00 -13.42 26.17
N LEU A 296 -23.82 -12.17 25.67
CA LEU A 296 -23.08 -11.14 26.43
C LEU A 296 -23.71 -10.90 27.81
N LYS A 297 -25.04 -10.74 27.87
CA LYS A 297 -25.76 -10.53 29.13
C LYS A 297 -25.62 -11.71 30.11
N ALA A 298 -25.73 -12.93 29.57
CA ALA A 298 -25.57 -14.15 30.37
C ALA A 298 -24.15 -14.28 30.92
N ALA A 299 -23.13 -14.06 30.10
CA ALA A 299 -21.72 -14.12 30.50
C ALA A 299 -21.41 -13.11 31.63
N VAL A 300 -21.89 -11.87 31.48
CA VAL A 300 -21.70 -10.83 32.50
C VAL A 300 -22.45 -11.19 33.82
N ALA A 301 -23.67 -11.72 33.73
CA ALA A 301 -24.43 -12.13 34.89
C ALA A 301 -23.82 -13.33 35.65
N GLU A 302 -23.21 -14.27 34.92
CA GLU A 302 -22.61 -15.49 35.47
C GLU A 302 -21.23 -15.24 36.09
N ALA A 303 -20.35 -14.48 35.40
CA ALA A 303 -18.93 -14.41 35.75
C ALA A 303 -18.33 -12.99 35.70
N GLY A 304 -19.19 -11.97 35.59
CA GLY A 304 -18.79 -10.57 35.57
C GLY A 304 -18.35 -10.08 34.17
N PRO A 305 -18.13 -8.74 34.01
CA PRO A 305 -17.84 -8.13 32.74
C PRO A 305 -16.57 -8.68 32.04
N ASP A 306 -15.55 -9.03 32.82
CA ASP A 306 -14.30 -9.57 32.33
C ASP A 306 -14.37 -11.03 31.85
N ALA A 307 -15.56 -11.67 31.95
CA ALA A 307 -15.84 -12.92 31.22
C ALA A 307 -16.12 -12.70 29.72
N VAL A 308 -16.24 -11.44 29.31
CA VAL A 308 -16.37 -11.02 27.91
C VAL A 308 -15.07 -10.39 27.45
N ALA A 309 -14.65 -10.72 26.23
CA ALA A 309 -13.52 -10.06 25.56
C ALA A 309 -13.86 -9.74 24.10
N VAL A 310 -13.27 -8.66 23.58
CA VAL A 310 -13.38 -8.29 22.17
C VAL A 310 -12.02 -8.03 21.57
N LEU A 311 -11.81 -8.58 20.39
CA LEU A 311 -10.60 -8.38 19.60
C LEU A 311 -10.98 -7.77 18.24
N THR A 312 -10.30 -6.66 17.86
CA THR A 312 -10.51 -6.01 16.58
C THR A 312 -9.35 -6.27 15.60
N GLY A 313 -9.62 -6.17 14.30
CA GLY A 313 -8.63 -6.42 13.26
C GLY A 313 -7.88 -5.16 12.79
N GLY A 314 -8.28 -3.94 13.24
CA GLY A 314 -7.66 -2.67 12.84
C GLY A 314 -7.82 -2.29 11.37
N ALA A 315 -8.87 -2.77 10.71
CA ALA A 315 -9.22 -2.45 9.33
C ALA A 315 -10.59 -1.74 9.22
N LEU A 316 -11.18 -1.39 10.35
CA LEU A 316 -12.41 -0.63 10.46
C LEU A 316 -12.17 0.87 10.25
N THR A 317 -13.26 1.63 10.09
CA THR A 317 -13.19 3.09 10.23
C THR A 317 -12.93 3.48 11.68
N VAL A 318 -12.43 4.67 11.93
CA VAL A 318 -12.20 5.19 13.29
C VAL A 318 -13.50 5.22 14.06
N GLU A 319 -14.60 5.60 13.40
CA GLU A 319 -15.95 5.66 13.97
C GLU A 319 -16.47 4.27 14.37
N ASP A 320 -16.23 3.25 13.54
CA ASP A 320 -16.64 1.88 13.84
C ASP A 320 -15.80 1.27 14.96
N ASP A 321 -14.47 1.50 14.99
CA ASP A 321 -13.61 1.08 16.11
C ASP A 321 -14.02 1.79 17.41
N HIS A 322 -14.37 3.09 17.36
CA HIS A 322 -14.91 3.84 18.51
C HIS A 322 -16.22 3.24 19.00
N ALA A 323 -17.15 2.93 18.10
CA ALA A 323 -18.40 2.29 18.46
C ALA A 323 -18.18 0.94 19.18
N VAL A 324 -17.24 0.13 18.72
CA VAL A 324 -16.85 -1.13 19.36
C VAL A 324 -16.28 -0.85 20.76
N ALA A 325 -15.31 0.05 20.88
CA ALA A 325 -14.67 0.37 22.16
C ALA A 325 -15.68 0.89 23.19
N THR A 326 -16.54 1.83 22.80
CA THR A 326 -17.56 2.43 23.67
C THR A 326 -18.59 1.38 24.12
N PHE A 327 -19.11 0.58 23.17
CA PHE A 327 -20.09 -0.46 23.53
C PHE A 327 -19.54 -1.45 24.56
N PHE A 328 -18.34 -1.99 24.33
CA PHE A 328 -17.79 -3.01 25.22
C PHE A 328 -17.33 -2.45 26.57
N ARG A 329 -16.82 -1.21 26.60
CA ARG A 329 -16.41 -0.57 27.87
C ARG A 329 -17.58 -0.06 28.69
N GLU A 330 -18.50 0.67 28.05
CA GLU A 330 -19.53 1.41 28.78
C GLU A 330 -20.83 0.62 28.99
N VAL A 331 -21.21 -0.22 28.01
CA VAL A 331 -22.44 -1.00 28.08
C VAL A 331 -22.17 -2.38 28.68
N VAL A 332 -21.17 -3.10 28.22
CA VAL A 332 -20.80 -4.44 28.73
C VAL A 332 -19.97 -4.32 30.01
N GLY A 333 -19.11 -3.30 30.10
CA GLY A 333 -18.25 -3.02 31.27
C GLY A 333 -16.93 -3.80 31.26
N THR A 334 -16.54 -4.43 30.16
CA THR A 334 -15.29 -5.20 30.10
C THR A 334 -14.07 -4.32 29.84
N THR A 335 -12.94 -4.66 30.46
CA THR A 335 -11.62 -4.07 30.19
C THR A 335 -10.82 -4.84 29.14
N ARG A 336 -11.33 -5.99 28.68
CA ARG A 336 -10.64 -6.92 27.80
C ARG A 336 -10.87 -6.58 26.32
N LEU A 337 -10.26 -5.50 25.88
CA LEU A 337 -10.22 -5.08 24.49
C LEU A 337 -8.79 -5.19 23.95
N GLY A 338 -8.63 -5.55 22.68
CA GLY A 338 -7.32 -5.63 22.06
C GLY A 338 -7.35 -5.68 20.54
N LEU A 339 -6.18 -5.40 19.95
CA LEU A 339 -5.95 -5.48 18.52
C LEU A 339 -5.23 -6.78 18.19
N VAL A 340 -5.81 -7.60 17.31
CA VAL A 340 -5.26 -8.93 16.98
C VAL A 340 -3.97 -8.85 16.17
N LYS A 341 -3.93 -8.01 15.17
CA LYS A 341 -2.74 -7.85 14.34
C LYS A 341 -1.71 -7.02 15.12
N PRO A 342 -0.48 -7.54 15.33
CA PRO A 342 0.52 -6.79 16.08
C PRO A 342 0.75 -5.42 15.47
N VAL A 343 0.76 -4.44 16.34
CA VAL A 343 1.36 -3.14 16.03
C VAL A 343 2.84 -3.25 16.41
N PRO A 344 3.74 -2.64 15.67
CA PRO A 344 5.15 -2.60 16.05
C PRO A 344 5.29 -2.20 17.51
N GLY A 345 5.90 -3.05 18.33
CA GLY A 345 6.09 -2.77 19.75
C GLY A 345 6.90 -1.49 19.94
N ALA A 346 6.48 -0.65 20.89
CA ALA A 346 7.19 0.58 21.24
C ALA A 346 7.51 1.51 20.05
N VAL A 347 6.56 1.68 19.11
CA VAL A 347 6.70 2.70 18.05
C VAL A 347 6.87 4.06 18.74
N PRO A 348 7.96 4.80 18.47
CA PRO A 348 8.09 6.16 19.00
C PRO A 348 7.10 7.08 18.29
N LEU A 349 5.83 7.06 18.69
CA LEU A 349 4.74 7.82 18.05
C LEU A 349 5.04 9.31 17.94
N ALA A 350 5.77 9.86 18.92
CA ALA A 350 6.22 11.24 18.89
C ALA A 350 7.21 11.56 17.75
N ARG A 351 7.80 10.53 17.13
CA ARG A 351 8.73 10.64 16.00
C ARG A 351 8.09 10.20 14.68
N LEU A 352 6.75 10.02 14.67
CA LEU A 352 6.05 9.61 13.47
C LEU A 352 6.31 10.57 12.31
N GLY A 353 6.92 10.06 11.24
CA GLY A 353 7.28 10.81 10.05
C GLY A 353 6.09 11.09 9.13
N THR A 354 6.32 11.97 8.16
CA THR A 354 5.39 12.27 7.07
C THR A 354 5.98 11.86 5.73
N TYR A 355 5.14 11.80 4.71
CA TYR A 355 5.62 11.61 3.32
C TYR A 355 6.46 12.81 2.85
N GLU A 356 6.22 13.99 3.41
CA GLU A 356 7.06 15.16 3.16
C GLU A 356 8.45 15.00 3.77
N ASP A 357 8.55 14.49 5.01
CA ASP A 357 9.84 14.15 5.63
C ASP A 357 10.61 13.16 4.76
N LEU A 358 9.93 12.12 4.25
CA LEU A 358 10.53 11.14 3.36
C LEU A 358 11.02 11.77 2.06
N ALA A 359 10.22 12.65 1.46
CA ALA A 359 10.58 13.35 0.22
C ALA A 359 11.74 14.35 0.42
N GLN A 360 11.95 14.84 1.65
CA GLN A 360 13.02 15.80 2.00
C GLN A 360 14.25 15.12 2.60
N ALA A 361 14.20 13.84 2.94
CA ALA A 361 15.30 13.13 3.58
C ALA A 361 16.58 13.15 2.73
N ASP A 362 17.70 13.42 3.35
CA ASP A 362 19.04 13.25 2.75
C ASP A 362 19.56 11.81 2.98
N THR A 363 19.09 11.16 4.04
CA THR A 363 19.42 9.78 4.38
C THR A 363 18.16 9.00 4.77
N VAL A 364 18.05 7.78 4.27
CA VAL A 364 16.95 6.85 4.58
C VAL A 364 17.51 5.53 5.07
N LEU A 365 16.97 5.03 6.18
CA LEU A 365 17.20 3.68 6.67
C LEU A 365 15.99 2.80 6.36
N LEU A 366 16.22 1.71 5.64
CA LEU A 366 15.30 0.58 5.50
C LEU A 366 15.63 -0.43 6.59
N LEU A 367 14.82 -0.48 7.63
CA LEU A 367 15.03 -1.38 8.76
C LEU A 367 14.13 -2.60 8.63
N HIS A 368 14.71 -3.70 8.15
CA HIS A 368 14.05 -4.99 7.89
C HIS A 368 12.90 -4.94 6.86
N VAL A 369 12.76 -3.87 6.08
CA VAL A 369 11.66 -3.68 5.11
C VAL A 369 12.17 -3.49 3.69
N ASP A 370 11.64 -4.29 2.74
CA ASP A 370 11.71 -4.01 1.31
C ASP A 370 10.48 -3.16 0.91
N PRO A 371 10.64 -1.86 0.66
CA PRO A 371 9.50 -0.99 0.39
C PRO A 371 8.78 -1.31 -0.93
N TYR A 372 9.46 -1.92 -1.90
CA TYR A 372 8.83 -2.36 -3.15
C TYR A 372 7.75 -3.42 -2.92
N GLU A 373 7.95 -4.28 -1.93
CA GLU A 373 7.04 -5.37 -1.60
C GLU A 373 6.02 -4.99 -0.54
N ALA A 374 6.46 -4.32 0.52
CA ALA A 374 5.62 -4.02 1.68
C ALA A 374 4.74 -2.78 1.47
N VAL A 375 5.31 -1.72 0.89
CA VAL A 375 4.68 -0.40 0.73
C VAL A 375 5.05 0.22 -0.64
N PRO A 376 4.61 -0.37 -1.76
CA PRO A 376 5.15 -0.08 -3.09
C PRO A 376 5.13 1.40 -3.46
N VAL A 377 4.10 2.16 -3.07
CA VAL A 377 4.03 3.60 -3.38
C VAL A 377 5.14 4.38 -2.65
N VAL A 378 5.54 3.96 -1.45
CA VAL A 378 6.69 4.56 -0.74
C VAL A 378 8.00 4.28 -1.48
N HIS A 379 8.13 3.11 -2.11
CA HIS A 379 9.27 2.84 -3.00
C HIS A 379 9.37 3.86 -4.16
N LEU A 380 8.26 4.21 -4.79
CA LEU A 380 8.25 5.26 -5.82
C LEU A 380 8.66 6.63 -5.26
N MET A 381 8.23 6.97 -4.05
CA MET A 381 8.64 8.21 -3.38
C MET A 381 10.14 8.24 -3.11
N LEU A 382 10.72 7.14 -2.65
CA LEU A 382 12.18 7.01 -2.44
C LEU A 382 12.97 7.16 -3.73
N ARG A 383 12.50 6.53 -4.81
CA ARG A 383 13.11 6.71 -6.13
C ARG A 383 13.08 8.16 -6.59
N GLU A 384 11.96 8.83 -6.39
CA GLU A 384 11.82 10.25 -6.74
C GLU A 384 12.75 11.13 -5.88
N ALA A 385 12.89 10.83 -4.59
CA ALA A 385 13.85 11.51 -3.70
C ALA A 385 15.31 11.29 -4.15
N GLN A 386 15.69 10.06 -4.51
CA GLN A 386 17.02 9.78 -5.07
C GLN A 386 17.27 10.52 -6.37
N ARG A 387 16.29 10.53 -7.28
CA ARG A 387 16.41 11.19 -8.58
C ARG A 387 16.56 12.70 -8.45
N LYS A 388 15.84 13.32 -7.51
CA LYS A 388 15.83 14.79 -7.30
C LYS A 388 16.92 15.29 -6.36
N ARG A 389 17.23 14.56 -5.29
CA ARG A 389 18.07 15.00 -4.18
C ARG A 389 19.30 14.15 -3.92
N ARG A 390 19.47 13.02 -4.61
CA ARG A 390 20.53 12.04 -4.37
C ARG A 390 20.50 11.45 -2.96
N THR A 391 19.30 11.30 -2.39
CA THR A 391 19.09 10.70 -1.07
C THR A 391 19.87 9.41 -0.91
N ALA A 392 20.66 9.29 0.16
CA ALA A 392 21.38 8.06 0.49
C ALA A 392 20.42 7.04 1.09
N VAL A 393 20.46 5.78 0.65
CA VAL A 393 19.63 4.70 1.18
C VAL A 393 20.52 3.63 1.79
N TRP A 394 20.22 3.25 3.03
CA TRP A 394 20.84 2.16 3.77
C TRP A 394 19.79 1.10 4.09
N GLY A 395 20.13 -0.15 3.89
CA GLY A 395 19.34 -1.31 4.32
C GLY A 395 20.00 -2.01 5.49
N LEU A 396 19.24 -2.34 6.53
CA LEU A 396 19.67 -3.26 7.60
C LEU A 396 18.60 -4.33 7.78
N GLY A 397 18.96 -5.57 7.53
CA GLY A 397 18.02 -6.69 7.58
C GLY A 397 18.69 -8.04 7.50
N ASP A 398 17.88 -9.07 7.47
CA ASP A 398 18.33 -10.46 7.30
C ASP A 398 18.51 -10.87 5.82
N ARG A 399 18.27 -9.93 4.90
CA ARG A 399 18.46 -10.05 3.45
C ARG A 399 18.77 -8.68 2.85
N VAL A 400 19.10 -8.64 1.56
CA VAL A 400 19.23 -7.42 0.78
C VAL A 400 17.84 -6.78 0.60
N LEU A 401 17.67 -5.54 1.03
CA LEU A 401 16.41 -4.78 1.03
C LEU A 401 16.30 -3.82 -0.15
N THR A 402 17.45 -3.36 -0.69
CA THR A 402 17.48 -2.49 -1.86
C THR A 402 17.35 -3.29 -3.17
N ARG A 403 17.11 -2.60 -4.27
CA ARG A 403 16.95 -3.18 -5.61
C ARG A 403 17.72 -2.35 -6.64
N GLU A 404 17.89 -2.86 -7.85
CA GLU A 404 18.46 -2.08 -8.96
C GLU A 404 17.71 -0.77 -9.19
N THR A 405 16.40 -0.77 -8.94
CA THR A 405 15.55 0.41 -9.05
C THR A 405 15.64 1.38 -7.88
N LEU A 406 16.20 0.96 -6.74
CA LEU A 406 16.43 1.79 -5.55
C LEU A 406 17.86 1.52 -5.06
N VAL A 407 18.81 2.31 -5.54
CA VAL A 407 20.22 2.11 -5.25
C VAL A 407 20.53 2.43 -3.79
N GLY A 408 21.10 1.48 -3.07
CA GLY A 408 21.45 1.63 -1.65
C GLY A 408 22.62 0.76 -1.24
N ARG A 409 22.92 0.78 0.06
CA ARG A 409 23.94 -0.07 0.70
C ARG A 409 23.26 -0.93 1.74
N ASP A 410 23.33 -2.23 1.57
CA ASP A 410 22.72 -3.18 2.49
C ASP A 410 23.74 -3.75 3.47
N VAL A 411 23.33 -3.85 4.72
CA VAL A 411 24.00 -4.57 5.80
C VAL A 411 23.13 -5.77 6.12
N VAL A 412 23.61 -6.96 5.75
CA VAL A 412 22.88 -8.21 5.98
C VAL A 412 23.41 -8.86 7.27
N VAL A 413 22.49 -9.15 8.20
CA VAL A 413 22.79 -9.69 9.53
C VAL A 413 22.03 -11.00 9.77
N GLU A 414 22.33 -11.69 10.84
CA GLU A 414 21.61 -12.92 11.20
C GLU A 414 20.13 -12.60 11.55
N PRO A 415 19.18 -13.48 11.19
CA PRO A 415 17.78 -13.30 11.55
C PRO A 415 17.58 -13.09 13.06
N GLY A 416 16.74 -12.12 13.44
CA GLY A 416 16.49 -11.76 14.83
C GLY A 416 17.57 -10.92 15.50
N THR A 417 18.60 -10.46 14.77
CA THR A 417 19.67 -9.64 15.35
C THR A 417 19.67 -8.19 14.84
N VAL A 418 18.65 -7.80 14.09
CA VAL A 418 18.62 -6.47 13.41
C VAL A 418 18.69 -5.33 14.42
N GLY A 419 17.79 -5.30 15.42
CA GLY A 419 17.77 -4.27 16.46
C GLY A 419 19.04 -4.28 17.32
N ALA A 420 19.50 -5.47 17.70
CA ALA A 420 20.73 -5.64 18.49
C ALA A 420 21.97 -5.16 17.71
N THR A 421 22.07 -5.44 16.41
CA THR A 421 23.18 -4.97 15.57
C THR A 421 23.13 -3.46 15.39
N LEU A 422 21.93 -2.88 15.20
CA LEU A 422 21.75 -1.42 15.10
C LEU A 422 22.22 -0.74 16.40
N ALA A 423 21.77 -1.25 17.56
CA ALA A 423 22.17 -0.73 18.87
C ALA A 423 23.69 -0.76 19.06
N ALA A 424 24.32 -1.92 18.79
CA ALA A 424 25.75 -2.10 18.93
C ALA A 424 26.57 -1.18 17.99
N ALA A 425 26.12 -1.04 16.73
CA ALA A 425 26.77 -0.19 15.73
C ALA A 425 26.69 1.29 16.10
N LEU A 426 25.52 1.78 16.51
CA LEU A 426 25.33 3.17 16.93
C LEU A 426 26.16 3.50 18.17
N ALA A 427 26.16 2.62 19.19
CA ALA A 427 26.93 2.81 20.42
C ALA A 427 28.44 2.69 20.22
N ALA A 428 28.92 2.15 19.10
CA ALA A 428 30.33 2.13 18.74
C ALA A 428 30.79 3.48 18.13
N GLU A 429 29.89 4.28 17.61
CA GLU A 429 30.18 5.53 16.89
C GLU A 429 29.94 6.80 17.75
N THR A 430 29.32 6.67 18.95
CA THR A 430 29.05 7.78 19.84
C THR A 430 28.93 7.32 21.30
N ASP A 431 29.35 8.18 22.26
CA ASP A 431 29.19 7.93 23.69
C ASP A 431 27.86 8.46 24.27
N HIS A 432 26.85 8.67 23.41
CA HIS A 432 25.53 9.15 23.86
C HIS A 432 24.91 8.19 24.89
N PRO A 433 24.47 8.67 26.07
CA PRO A 433 24.06 7.79 27.17
C PRO A 433 22.89 6.87 26.83
N ASP A 434 21.89 7.35 26.06
CA ASP A 434 20.76 6.52 25.66
C ASP A 434 21.18 5.39 24.70
N LEU A 435 22.11 5.66 23.78
CA LEU A 435 22.66 4.63 22.88
C LEU A 435 23.52 3.63 23.65
N ALA A 436 24.30 4.10 24.62
CA ALA A 436 25.05 3.22 25.50
C ALA A 436 24.13 2.34 26.34
N ALA A 437 23.02 2.86 26.85
CA ALA A 437 22.03 2.13 27.63
C ALA A 437 21.36 1.02 26.83
N VAL A 438 20.84 1.30 25.63
CA VAL A 438 20.18 0.27 24.77
C VAL A 438 21.15 -0.78 24.29
N ALA A 439 22.44 -0.46 24.14
CA ALA A 439 23.48 -1.39 23.72
C ALA A 439 24.14 -2.16 24.87
N ALA A 440 23.79 -1.93 26.13
CA ALA A 440 24.51 -2.45 27.28
C ALA A 440 24.68 -3.98 27.31
N GLU A 441 23.65 -4.73 26.90
CA GLU A 441 23.69 -6.19 26.87
C GLU A 441 24.26 -6.77 25.57
N VAL A 442 24.16 -6.05 24.45
CA VAL A 442 24.52 -6.58 23.12
C VAL A 442 25.95 -6.21 22.72
N ARG A 443 26.56 -5.19 23.33
CA ARG A 443 27.91 -4.76 23.03
C ARG A 443 28.93 -5.89 23.24
N GLY A 444 29.66 -6.24 22.17
CA GLY A 444 30.62 -7.35 22.17
C GLY A 444 30.05 -8.75 22.10
N ARG A 445 28.70 -8.91 22.06
CA ARG A 445 28.02 -10.19 21.93
C ARG A 445 27.38 -10.40 20.56
N VAL A 446 27.16 -9.32 19.83
CA VAL A 446 26.65 -9.32 18.46
C VAL A 446 27.79 -8.94 17.53
N SER A 447 27.92 -9.64 16.41
CA SER A 447 28.87 -9.28 15.36
C SER A 447 28.42 -7.99 14.68
N VAL A 448 29.27 -6.95 14.68
CA VAL A 448 29.00 -5.68 14.01
C VAL A 448 29.84 -5.61 12.74
N PRO A 449 29.26 -5.82 11.56
CA PRO A 449 29.98 -5.70 10.30
C PRO A 449 30.50 -4.27 10.08
N GLU A 450 31.60 -4.10 9.36
CA GLU A 450 32.15 -2.77 9.01
C GLU A 450 31.10 -1.88 8.29
N GLY A 451 30.27 -2.48 7.43
CA GLY A 451 29.15 -1.79 6.80
C GLY A 451 28.13 -1.21 7.80
N ALA A 452 27.91 -1.87 8.95
CA ALA A 452 27.02 -1.36 10.00
C ALA A 452 27.60 -0.14 10.71
N LEU A 453 28.91 -0.08 10.91
CA LEU A 453 29.57 1.10 11.46
C LEU A 453 29.48 2.28 10.50
N ALA A 454 29.75 2.05 9.21
CA ALA A 454 29.58 3.10 8.19
C ALA A 454 28.14 3.60 8.08
N MET A 455 27.17 2.72 8.19
CA MET A 455 25.75 3.06 8.27
C MET A 455 25.46 3.90 9.52
N ALA A 456 25.90 3.48 10.70
CA ALA A 456 25.67 4.19 11.96
C ALA A 456 26.20 5.63 11.91
N ARG A 457 27.41 5.86 11.37
CA ARG A 457 27.93 7.21 11.12
C ARG A 457 27.02 8.02 10.22
N ALA A 458 26.60 7.46 9.07
CA ALA A 458 25.73 8.15 8.14
C ALA A 458 24.39 8.52 8.78
N LEU A 459 23.81 7.64 9.60
CA LEU A 459 22.58 7.92 10.33
C LEU A 459 22.74 9.04 11.36
N LEU A 460 23.85 9.04 12.11
CA LEU A 460 24.15 10.07 13.10
C LEU A 460 24.45 11.43 12.46
N GLU A 461 25.08 11.47 11.30
CA GLU A 461 25.46 12.70 10.58
C GLU A 461 24.34 13.30 9.74
N ALA A 462 23.33 12.51 9.34
CA ALA A 462 22.25 12.96 8.48
C ALA A 462 21.58 14.24 9.01
N THR A 463 21.22 15.17 8.13
CA THR A 463 20.45 16.36 8.50
C THR A 463 18.98 16.01 8.66
N HIS A 464 18.43 15.31 7.68
CA HIS A 464 17.06 14.81 7.67
C HIS A 464 17.06 13.29 7.48
N LEU A 465 16.87 12.56 8.56
CA LEU A 465 16.79 11.10 8.56
C LEU A 465 15.33 10.63 8.47
N ALA A 466 15.03 9.76 7.51
CA ALA A 466 13.80 8.98 7.51
C ALA A 466 14.12 7.50 7.75
N VAL A 467 13.31 6.84 8.56
CA VAL A 467 13.41 5.41 8.84
C VAL A 467 12.12 4.72 8.44
N LEU A 468 12.20 3.79 7.50
CA LEU A 468 11.13 2.84 7.24
C LEU A 468 11.40 1.58 8.06
N TRP A 469 10.45 1.18 8.89
CA TRP A 469 10.60 0.05 9.80
C TRP A 469 9.39 -0.88 9.69
N ASP A 470 9.63 -2.17 9.51
CA ASP A 470 8.55 -3.14 9.41
C ASP A 470 7.92 -3.54 10.78
N GLY A 471 8.56 -3.19 11.89
CA GLY A 471 8.06 -3.45 13.23
C GLY A 471 8.07 -4.91 13.66
N LEU A 472 8.61 -5.83 12.85
CA LEU A 472 8.71 -7.25 13.21
C LEU A 472 9.78 -7.51 14.28
N ASP A 473 10.81 -6.66 14.30
CA ASP A 473 11.82 -6.62 15.38
C ASP A 473 11.40 -5.56 16.39
N ALA A 474 10.67 -5.98 17.42
CA ALA A 474 10.17 -5.08 18.48
C ALA A 474 11.31 -4.40 19.26
N GLU A 475 12.50 -5.00 19.27
CA GLU A 475 13.69 -4.50 19.98
C GLU A 475 14.28 -3.26 19.30
N ALA A 476 13.98 -3.04 18.01
CA ALA A 476 14.43 -1.87 17.28
C ALA A 476 13.77 -0.56 17.75
N GLY A 477 12.55 -0.60 18.31
CA GLY A 477 11.83 0.60 18.74
C GLY A 477 12.62 1.47 19.74
N PRO A 478 13.09 0.94 20.88
CA PRO A 478 13.93 1.66 21.82
C PRO A 478 15.22 2.19 21.20
N VAL A 479 15.82 1.44 20.26
CA VAL A 479 17.04 1.88 19.55
C VAL A 479 16.78 3.08 18.64
N LEU A 480 15.63 3.09 17.95
CA LEU A 480 15.20 4.20 17.11
C LEU A 480 14.92 5.46 17.93
N GLU A 481 14.33 5.33 19.12
CA GLU A 481 14.15 6.45 20.03
C GLU A 481 15.49 6.96 20.56
N ALA A 482 16.42 6.07 20.94
CA ALA A 482 17.78 6.46 21.37
C ALA A 482 18.52 7.18 20.25
N LEU A 483 18.42 6.70 19.01
CA LEU A 483 18.99 7.35 17.83
C LEU A 483 18.41 8.77 17.64
N ALA A 484 17.08 8.90 17.75
CA ALA A 484 16.42 10.20 17.61
C ALA A 484 16.90 11.20 18.69
N ARG A 485 17.05 10.76 19.96
CA ARG A 485 17.59 11.59 21.06
C ARG A 485 19.06 11.96 20.83
N ALA A 486 19.88 11.02 20.38
CA ALA A 486 21.29 11.25 20.10
C ALA A 486 21.53 12.24 18.95
N ARG A 487 20.50 12.51 18.14
CA ARG A 487 20.56 13.46 17.03
C ARG A 487 20.09 14.87 17.40
N ASP A 488 19.70 15.09 18.66
CA ASP A 488 19.23 16.38 19.22
C ASP A 488 18.10 16.99 18.33
N ASP A 489 18.28 18.25 17.92
CA ASP A 489 17.29 19.02 17.13
C ASP A 489 17.18 18.59 15.66
N ARG A 490 18.00 17.63 15.18
CA ARG A 490 17.96 17.18 13.80
C ARG A 490 16.75 16.28 13.55
N ARG A 491 16.05 16.53 12.45
CA ARG A 491 14.83 15.80 12.10
C ARG A 491 15.09 14.30 11.95
N THR A 492 14.39 13.50 12.74
CA THR A 492 14.30 12.04 12.61
C THR A 492 12.85 11.66 12.48
N ALA A 493 12.47 11.11 11.31
CA ALA A 493 11.12 10.72 10.97
C ALA A 493 11.04 9.21 10.88
N ILE A 494 10.17 8.56 11.66
CA ILE A 494 9.99 7.10 11.68
C ILE A 494 8.65 6.77 11.06
N LEU A 495 8.64 5.90 10.05
CA LEU A 495 7.47 5.46 9.32
C LEU A 495 7.32 3.94 9.51
N PRO A 496 6.44 3.49 10.41
CA PRO A 496 6.18 2.07 10.64
C PRO A 496 5.36 1.49 9.49
N THR A 497 5.93 0.58 8.72
CA THR A 497 5.29 0.01 7.53
C THR A 497 4.45 -1.23 7.81
N HIS A 498 4.55 -1.79 9.03
CA HIS A 498 3.78 -2.93 9.50
C HIS A 498 2.60 -2.49 10.36
N GLY A 499 1.63 -3.37 10.49
CA GLY A 499 0.41 -3.16 11.26
C GLY A 499 -0.85 -3.35 10.41
N PRO A 500 -2.03 -3.28 11.02
CA PRO A 500 -3.29 -3.24 10.28
C PRO A 500 -3.39 -1.95 9.45
N ARG A 501 -4.31 -1.93 8.51
CA ARG A 501 -4.50 -0.84 7.53
C ARG A 501 -4.75 0.53 8.15
N SER A 502 -5.44 0.56 9.32
CA SER A 502 -5.79 1.77 10.07
C SER A 502 -5.51 1.60 11.56
N TRP A 503 -4.36 1.03 11.93
CA TRP A 503 -4.05 0.79 13.34
C TRP A 503 -3.96 2.06 14.17
N LEU A 504 -3.50 3.17 13.59
CA LEU A 504 -3.54 4.48 14.24
C LEU A 504 -4.97 4.98 14.45
N GLY A 505 -5.91 4.56 13.59
CA GLY A 505 -7.33 4.79 13.78
C GLY A 505 -7.88 4.02 14.98
N ALA A 506 -7.47 2.77 15.18
CA ALA A 506 -7.81 1.99 16.35
C ALA A 506 -7.24 2.62 17.65
N VAL A 507 -6.00 3.14 17.61
CA VAL A 507 -5.42 3.94 18.71
C VAL A 507 -6.29 5.15 19.02
N ARG A 508 -6.68 5.92 18.00
CA ARG A 508 -7.57 7.09 18.14
C ARG A 508 -8.92 6.72 18.76
N ALA A 509 -9.47 5.58 18.38
CA ALA A 509 -10.71 5.03 18.94
C ALA A 509 -10.55 4.45 20.36
N GLY A 510 -9.33 4.45 20.90
CA GLY A 510 -9.03 3.95 22.23
C GLY A 510 -8.91 2.42 22.32
N ILE A 511 -8.74 1.70 21.21
CA ILE A 511 -8.45 0.26 21.24
C ILE A 511 -6.99 0.06 21.68
N PRO A 512 -6.72 -0.77 22.72
CA PRO A 512 -5.35 -1.13 23.07
C PRO A 512 -4.66 -1.87 21.93
N THR A 513 -3.47 -1.43 21.59
CA THR A 513 -2.68 -2.00 20.48
C THR A 513 -1.49 -2.81 20.96
N ASP A 514 -1.32 -2.91 22.27
CA ASP A 514 -0.28 -3.71 22.91
C ASP A 514 -0.50 -5.22 22.64
N THR A 515 0.51 -5.86 22.09
CA THR A 515 0.51 -7.29 21.78
C THR A 515 0.39 -8.13 23.03
N ASP A 516 0.94 -7.69 24.17
CA ASP A 516 0.91 -8.42 25.44
C ASP A 516 -0.50 -8.38 26.04
N ALA A 517 -1.21 -7.27 25.92
CA ALA A 517 -2.62 -7.18 26.34
C ALA A 517 -3.49 -8.16 25.53
N THR A 518 -3.31 -8.25 24.22
CA THR A 518 -4.02 -9.24 23.38
C THR A 518 -3.62 -10.66 23.72
N ARG A 519 -2.35 -10.92 23.99
CA ARG A 519 -1.86 -12.22 24.48
C ARG A 519 -2.54 -12.62 25.77
N ALA A 520 -2.62 -11.72 26.74
CA ALA A 520 -3.29 -11.97 28.04
C ALA A 520 -4.79 -12.30 27.86
N ILE A 521 -5.47 -11.70 26.89
CA ILE A 521 -6.85 -12.04 26.53
C ILE A 521 -6.93 -13.48 25.99
N LEU A 522 -6.07 -13.84 25.04
CA LEU A 522 -6.06 -15.18 24.45
C LEU A 522 -5.65 -16.27 25.47
N GLU A 523 -4.71 -15.97 26.37
CA GLU A 523 -4.37 -16.86 27.49
C GLU A 523 -5.52 -17.03 28.49
N ALA A 524 -6.26 -15.96 28.76
CA ALA A 524 -7.46 -16.04 29.60
C ALA A 524 -8.56 -16.87 28.93
N ALA A 525 -8.74 -16.75 27.62
CA ALA A 525 -9.68 -17.57 26.86
C ALA A 525 -9.26 -19.03 26.82
N ALA A 526 -7.98 -19.33 26.54
CA ALA A 526 -7.44 -20.69 26.56
C ALA A 526 -7.55 -21.37 27.94
N ALA A 527 -7.52 -20.57 29.02
CA ALA A 527 -7.72 -21.05 30.38
C ALA A 527 -9.20 -21.12 30.79
N GLY A 528 -10.17 -20.91 29.88
CA GLY A 528 -11.62 -21.00 30.16
C GLY A 528 -12.19 -19.86 30.99
N ARG A 529 -11.44 -18.75 31.18
CA ARG A 529 -11.91 -17.58 31.96
C ARG A 529 -12.76 -16.63 31.10
N ILE A 530 -12.75 -16.73 29.77
CA ILE A 530 -13.60 -15.98 28.86
C ILE A 530 -14.79 -16.87 28.47
N ARG A 531 -15.99 -16.39 28.67
CA ARG A 531 -17.25 -17.06 28.30
C ARG A 531 -17.68 -16.67 26.91
N THR A 532 -17.54 -15.39 26.58
CA THR A 532 -17.89 -14.86 25.24
C THR A 532 -16.73 -14.09 24.67
N LEU A 533 -16.19 -14.55 23.54
CA LEU A 533 -15.16 -13.88 22.76
C LEU A 533 -15.77 -13.32 21.48
N VAL A 534 -15.63 -12.02 21.27
CA VAL A 534 -16.11 -11.36 20.05
C VAL A 534 -14.93 -10.94 19.19
N LEU A 535 -14.92 -11.40 17.94
CA LEU A 535 -13.91 -11.08 16.93
C LEU A 535 -14.53 -10.09 15.95
N TRP A 536 -14.07 -8.83 15.97
CA TRP A 536 -14.64 -7.76 15.15
C TRP A 536 -13.70 -7.38 14.02
N GLY A 537 -13.96 -7.89 12.81
CA GLY A 537 -13.03 -7.75 11.69
C GLY A 537 -11.66 -8.41 11.91
N ALA A 538 -11.58 -9.33 12.88
CA ALA A 538 -10.35 -9.93 13.37
C ALA A 538 -10.22 -11.41 12.98
N ASP A 539 -9.01 -11.84 12.67
CA ASP A 539 -8.66 -13.24 12.42
C ASP A 539 -7.42 -13.61 13.26
N PRO A 540 -7.62 -14.08 14.51
CA PRO A 540 -6.49 -14.37 15.40
C PRO A 540 -5.64 -15.54 14.93
N LEU A 541 -6.16 -16.47 14.12
CA LEU A 541 -5.38 -17.59 13.56
C LEU A 541 -4.38 -17.12 12.50
N ARG A 542 -4.75 -16.07 11.74
CA ARG A 542 -3.92 -15.50 10.69
C ARG A 542 -3.03 -14.37 11.20
N ASP A 543 -3.59 -13.49 12.03
CA ASP A 543 -2.99 -12.18 12.32
C ASP A 543 -2.21 -12.12 13.63
N PHE A 544 -2.49 -13.01 14.61
CA PHE A 544 -1.76 -13.04 15.88
C PHE A 544 -0.42 -13.83 15.72
N PRO A 545 0.68 -13.39 16.37
CA PRO A 545 1.99 -14.03 16.22
C PRO A 545 2.07 -15.49 16.74
N ASP A 546 1.18 -15.88 17.67
CA ASP A 546 1.09 -17.22 18.21
C ASP A 546 -0.26 -17.86 17.85
N PRO A 547 -0.35 -18.48 16.64
CA PRO A 547 -1.60 -19.08 16.17
C PRO A 547 -2.01 -20.30 16.99
N ASP A 548 -1.08 -20.98 17.65
CA ASP A 548 -1.40 -22.14 18.49
C ASP A 548 -2.11 -21.69 19.79
N LEU A 549 -1.71 -20.55 20.37
CA LEU A 549 -2.44 -19.91 21.47
C LEU A 549 -3.82 -19.46 21.01
N ALA A 550 -3.91 -18.85 19.85
CA ALA A 550 -5.19 -18.41 19.28
C ALA A 550 -6.16 -19.60 19.08
N GLU A 551 -5.66 -20.72 18.54
CA GLU A 551 -6.48 -21.94 18.36
C GLU A 551 -6.98 -22.50 19.69
N ARG A 552 -6.11 -22.63 20.69
CA ARG A 552 -6.51 -23.07 22.05
C ARG A 552 -7.55 -22.12 22.67
N ALA A 553 -7.38 -20.81 22.49
CA ALA A 553 -8.31 -19.81 22.98
C ALA A 553 -9.70 -19.94 22.33
N LEU A 554 -9.75 -20.09 20.99
CA LEU A 554 -11.01 -20.29 20.26
C LEU A 554 -11.68 -21.62 20.62
N ALA A 555 -10.91 -22.69 20.81
CA ALA A 555 -11.45 -24.01 21.17
C ALA A 555 -11.98 -24.09 22.61
N ALA A 556 -11.38 -23.33 23.55
CA ALA A 556 -11.78 -23.35 24.95
C ALA A 556 -12.94 -22.38 25.29
N CYS A 557 -13.20 -21.40 24.42
CA CYS A 557 -14.24 -20.40 24.65
C CYS A 557 -15.64 -20.97 24.29
N PRO A 558 -16.63 -20.96 25.21
CA PRO A 558 -17.96 -21.50 24.93
C PRO A 558 -18.71 -20.80 23.80
N ASP A 559 -18.63 -19.47 23.77
CA ASP A 559 -19.29 -18.66 22.76
C ASP A 559 -18.27 -17.81 22.01
N VAL A 560 -18.11 -18.04 20.70
CA VAL A 560 -17.27 -17.23 19.81
C VAL A 560 -18.15 -16.61 18.76
N PHE A 561 -18.16 -15.28 18.69
CA PHE A 561 -18.84 -14.51 17.67
C PHE A 561 -17.84 -13.84 16.74
N TRP A 562 -18.12 -13.84 15.47
CA TRP A 562 -17.32 -13.12 14.50
C TRP A 562 -18.17 -12.15 13.69
N ALA A 563 -17.71 -10.92 13.54
CA ALA A 563 -18.34 -9.91 12.71
C ALA A 563 -17.30 -9.39 11.69
N GLY A 564 -17.63 -9.40 10.40
CA GLY A 564 -16.66 -9.00 9.41
C GLY A 564 -17.08 -9.28 7.96
N TRP A 565 -16.09 -9.45 7.09
CA TRP A 565 -16.27 -9.52 5.65
C TRP A 565 -15.99 -10.90 5.08
N PHE A 566 -14.89 -11.52 5.46
CA PHE A 566 -14.45 -12.84 5.00
C PHE A 566 -14.21 -13.72 6.23
N PRO A 567 -15.05 -14.72 6.45
CA PRO A 567 -14.94 -15.59 7.61
C PRO A 567 -13.55 -16.22 7.72
N PRO A 568 -12.94 -16.25 8.91
CA PRO A 568 -11.64 -16.90 9.10
C PRO A 568 -11.76 -18.43 9.00
N ALA A 569 -10.62 -19.09 8.85
CA ALA A 569 -10.57 -20.54 8.96
C ALA A 569 -11.10 -20.99 10.33
N GLY A 570 -11.86 -22.08 10.36
CA GLY A 570 -12.50 -22.57 11.61
C GLY A 570 -13.77 -21.82 11.99
N SER A 571 -14.26 -20.90 11.18
CA SER A 571 -15.50 -20.15 11.42
C SER A 571 -16.76 -21.01 11.51
N GLU A 572 -16.74 -22.22 10.98
CA GLU A 572 -17.80 -23.21 11.08
C GLU A 572 -18.09 -23.66 12.53
N ARG A 573 -17.14 -23.45 13.44
CA ARG A 573 -17.26 -23.74 14.89
C ARG A 573 -17.73 -22.54 15.71
N MET A 574 -17.86 -21.36 15.11
CA MET A 574 -18.26 -20.16 15.79
C MET A 574 -19.76 -20.14 16.03
N THR A 575 -20.18 -19.54 17.15
CA THR A 575 -21.58 -19.43 17.58
C THR A 575 -22.41 -18.65 16.57
N ALA A 576 -21.88 -17.53 16.05
CA ALA A 576 -22.50 -16.81 14.95
C ALA A 576 -21.50 -15.97 14.16
N LEU A 577 -21.85 -15.75 12.88
CA LEU A 577 -21.13 -14.87 11.95
C LEU A 577 -22.07 -13.71 11.55
N LEU A 578 -21.60 -12.48 11.69
CA LEU A 578 -22.35 -11.26 11.40
C LEU A 578 -21.70 -10.51 10.22
N PRO A 579 -22.42 -10.30 9.11
CA PRO A 579 -21.90 -9.58 7.95
C PRO A 579 -21.80 -8.08 8.23
N LEU A 580 -20.61 -7.49 8.02
CA LEU A 580 -20.36 -6.05 8.12
C LEU A 580 -20.27 -5.39 6.76
N ALA A 581 -20.70 -4.12 6.67
CA ALA A 581 -20.38 -3.26 5.55
C ALA A 581 -18.86 -3.02 5.49
N ALA A 582 -18.33 -2.93 4.28
CA ALA A 582 -16.90 -2.81 4.04
C ALA A 582 -16.52 -1.43 3.49
N TRP A 583 -15.22 -1.19 3.33
CA TRP A 583 -14.71 -0.04 2.61
C TRP A 583 -15.37 0.09 1.23
N GLY A 584 -15.69 1.34 0.84
CA GLY A 584 -16.44 1.63 -0.39
C GLY A 584 -17.96 1.43 -0.28
N GLU A 585 -18.46 0.79 0.79
CA GLU A 585 -19.87 0.57 1.11
C GLU A 585 -20.36 1.44 2.29
N VAL A 586 -19.43 2.01 3.06
CA VAL A 586 -19.69 2.84 4.24
C VAL A 586 -18.84 4.10 4.20
N ALA A 587 -19.41 5.21 4.68
CA ALA A 587 -18.65 6.42 4.95
C ALA A 587 -17.90 6.29 6.28
N GLY A 588 -16.73 6.86 6.37
CA GLY A 588 -15.97 6.91 7.61
C GLY A 588 -14.54 7.41 7.40
N THR A 589 -13.79 7.46 8.48
CA THR A 589 -12.42 7.98 8.51
C THR A 589 -11.43 6.84 8.70
N TYR A 590 -10.31 6.90 7.97
CA TYR A 590 -9.16 6.03 8.15
C TYR A 590 -7.93 6.86 8.52
N VAL A 591 -6.96 6.26 9.18
CA VAL A 591 -5.69 6.92 9.52
C VAL A 591 -4.56 6.15 8.86
N ASN A 592 -3.77 6.84 8.05
CA ASN A 592 -2.64 6.25 7.37
C ASN A 592 -1.37 6.18 8.24
N LEU A 593 -0.29 5.61 7.72
CA LEU A 593 0.96 5.39 8.46
C LEU A 593 1.67 6.68 8.93
N GLU A 594 1.35 7.84 8.35
CA GLU A 594 1.87 9.14 8.79
C GLU A 594 0.96 9.83 9.83
N GLY A 595 -0.12 9.16 10.27
CA GLY A 595 -1.11 9.72 11.20
C GLY A 595 -2.12 10.67 10.55
N ARG A 596 -2.20 10.73 9.22
CA ARG A 596 -3.15 11.57 8.49
C ARG A 596 -4.54 10.94 8.48
N LEU A 597 -5.53 11.75 8.87
CA LEU A 597 -6.94 11.37 8.80
C LEU A 597 -7.45 11.53 7.37
N GLN A 598 -8.14 10.52 6.88
CA GLN A 598 -8.61 10.44 5.51
C GLN A 598 -10.06 10.00 5.46
N VAL A 599 -10.92 10.86 4.93
CA VAL A 599 -12.35 10.55 4.74
C VAL A 599 -12.52 9.62 3.55
N ALA A 600 -13.24 8.54 3.74
CA ALA A 600 -13.70 7.65 2.69
C ALA A 600 -15.23 7.79 2.54
N ARG A 601 -15.68 8.02 1.30
CA ARG A 601 -17.11 8.05 0.95
C ARG A 601 -17.49 6.79 0.19
N PRO A 602 -18.72 6.28 0.38
CA PRO A 602 -19.16 5.08 -0.31
C PRO A 602 -19.50 5.38 -1.78
N ALA A 603 -19.16 4.46 -2.67
CA ALA A 603 -19.60 4.45 -4.07
C ALA A 603 -20.19 3.08 -4.45
N ALA A 604 -20.47 2.23 -3.46
CA ALA A 604 -21.14 0.94 -3.63
C ALA A 604 -22.18 0.70 -2.52
N ASN A 605 -23.12 -0.19 -2.81
CA ASN A 605 -24.10 -0.63 -1.83
C ASN A 605 -23.60 -1.87 -1.08
N SER A 606 -23.85 -1.93 0.22
CA SER A 606 -23.56 -3.11 1.04
C SER A 606 -24.39 -4.31 0.54
N PRO A 607 -23.76 -5.48 0.31
CA PRO A 607 -24.46 -6.66 -0.18
C PRO A 607 -25.29 -7.35 0.91
N GLY A 608 -26.45 -7.85 0.54
CA GLY A 608 -27.29 -8.69 1.41
C GLY A 608 -27.66 -8.03 2.75
N GLN A 609 -27.32 -8.71 3.84
CA GLN A 609 -27.57 -8.25 5.20
C GLN A 609 -26.43 -7.44 5.83
N ALA A 610 -25.32 -7.19 5.10
CA ALA A 610 -24.18 -6.44 5.61
C ALA A 610 -24.60 -5.02 6.03
N ARG A 611 -24.15 -4.58 7.19
CA ARG A 611 -24.45 -3.26 7.77
C ARG A 611 -23.20 -2.65 8.41
N PRO A 612 -23.11 -1.31 8.54
CA PRO A 612 -22.05 -0.64 9.31
C PRO A 612 -21.99 -1.18 10.74
N ALA A 613 -20.79 -1.26 11.33
CA ALA A 613 -20.57 -1.83 12.66
C ALA A 613 -21.42 -1.15 13.75
N GLY A 614 -21.52 0.18 13.73
CA GLY A 614 -22.35 0.92 14.67
C GLY A 614 -23.87 0.55 14.60
N ALA A 615 -24.38 0.21 13.41
CA ALA A 615 -25.77 -0.25 13.26
C ALA A 615 -25.97 -1.66 13.83
N VAL A 616 -24.99 -2.55 13.64
CA VAL A 616 -25.01 -3.91 14.23
C VAL A 616 -24.95 -3.81 15.74
N LEU A 617 -24.05 -3.00 16.31
CA LEU A 617 -23.92 -2.81 17.76
C LEU A 617 -25.17 -2.23 18.41
N ARG A 618 -25.86 -1.29 17.75
CA ARG A 618 -27.18 -0.81 18.26
C ARG A 618 -28.23 -1.92 18.34
N ALA A 619 -28.19 -2.88 17.42
CA ALA A 619 -29.10 -4.04 17.48
C ALA A 619 -28.70 -5.00 18.62
N VAL A 620 -27.41 -5.23 18.83
CA VAL A 620 -26.88 -6.03 19.94
C VAL A 620 -27.22 -5.40 21.28
N ALA A 621 -27.05 -4.07 21.43
CA ALA A 621 -27.36 -3.35 22.66
C ALA A 621 -28.84 -3.48 23.05
N ARG A 622 -29.76 -3.36 22.10
CA ARG A 622 -31.20 -3.61 22.37
C ARG A 622 -31.47 -5.01 22.92
N ALA A 623 -30.79 -6.01 22.37
CA ALA A 623 -30.94 -7.40 22.84
C ALA A 623 -30.25 -7.63 24.20
N TYR A 624 -29.17 -6.95 24.48
CA TYR A 624 -28.51 -6.90 25.80
C TYR A 624 -29.41 -6.24 26.85
N GLY A 625 -30.32 -5.37 26.44
CA GLY A 625 -31.26 -4.64 27.30
C GLY A 625 -30.74 -3.26 27.74
N ALA A 626 -29.85 -2.66 26.94
CA ALA A 626 -29.29 -1.34 27.18
C ALA A 626 -29.60 -0.38 26.01
N ALA A 627 -29.73 0.90 26.35
CA ALA A 627 -29.67 1.96 25.37
C ALA A 627 -28.20 2.15 24.93
N PHE A 628 -27.95 2.24 23.64
CA PHE A 628 -26.62 2.53 23.08
C PHE A 628 -26.74 3.68 22.08
N HIS A 629 -26.27 4.81 22.47
CA HIS A 629 -26.17 6.01 21.67
C HIS A 629 -24.67 6.24 21.46
N LEU A 630 -24.27 6.34 20.23
CA LEU A 630 -22.95 6.88 19.93
C LEU A 630 -23.09 8.40 20.12
N GLU A 631 -22.38 8.94 21.10
CA GLU A 631 -22.20 10.38 21.22
C GLU A 631 -21.61 10.93 19.91
N ASP A 632 -21.72 12.23 19.70
CA ASP A 632 -21.13 12.89 18.54
C ASP A 632 -19.60 12.77 18.61
N PHE A 633 -19.08 11.63 18.18
CA PHE A 633 -17.65 11.37 18.10
C PHE A 633 -17.10 12.04 16.84
N ASP A 634 -16.26 13.03 17.04
CA ASP A 634 -15.52 13.67 15.95
C ASP A 634 -14.11 13.05 15.85
N PRO A 635 -13.82 12.25 14.83
CA PRO A 635 -12.49 11.69 14.63
C PRO A 635 -11.42 12.77 14.44
N PHE A 636 -11.81 14.02 14.12
CA PHE A 636 -10.92 15.15 13.86
C PHE A 636 -10.70 16.06 15.08
N GLU A 637 -11.36 15.79 16.25
CA GLU A 637 -11.30 16.67 17.42
C GLU A 637 -9.88 16.93 17.92
N ASP A 638 -9.04 15.93 18.02
CA ASP A 638 -7.66 16.06 18.54
C ASP A 638 -6.61 15.99 17.42
N GLN A 639 -6.78 16.79 16.38
CA GLN A 639 -5.80 16.82 15.29
C GLN A 639 -4.86 18.04 15.40
N ASP A 640 -3.67 17.87 14.80
CA ASP A 640 -2.74 18.94 14.49
C ASP A 640 -2.64 19.07 12.97
N GLY A 641 -3.32 20.08 12.42
CA GLY A 641 -3.59 20.15 10.99
C GLY A 641 -4.48 19.00 10.53
N GLU A 642 -3.99 18.16 9.60
CA GLU A 642 -4.70 16.97 9.07
C GLU A 642 -4.21 15.65 9.72
N ARG A 643 -3.46 15.72 10.82
CA ARG A 643 -2.87 14.55 11.48
C ARG A 643 -3.37 14.41 12.91
N LEU A 644 -3.35 13.17 13.41
CA LEU A 644 -3.59 12.92 14.83
C LEU A 644 -2.55 13.63 15.70
N ARG A 645 -3.00 14.24 16.80
CA ARG A 645 -2.11 14.69 17.84
C ARG A 645 -1.55 13.45 18.57
N LEU A 646 -0.26 13.25 18.46
CA LEU A 646 0.43 12.11 19.05
C LEU A 646 1.02 12.50 20.41
N PRO A 647 1.16 11.55 21.35
CA PRO A 647 1.74 11.82 22.65
C PRO A 647 3.20 12.30 22.51
N ALA A 648 3.62 13.15 23.45
CA ALA A 648 5.02 13.53 23.56
C ALA A 648 5.92 12.31 23.83
N PRO A 649 7.21 12.35 23.43
CA PRO A 649 8.14 11.27 23.74
C PRO A 649 8.18 11.04 25.26
N PRO A 650 8.21 9.79 25.74
CA PRO A 650 8.36 9.54 27.16
C PRO A 650 9.76 10.00 27.64
N ASP A 651 9.79 10.68 28.77
CA ASP A 651 11.04 11.04 29.48
C ASP A 651 11.69 9.82 30.17
N THR A 652 11.12 8.65 30.01
CA THR A 652 11.59 7.42 30.67
C THR A 652 12.96 7.01 30.15
N PRO A 653 13.90 6.62 31.01
CA PRO A 653 15.16 6.04 30.59
C PRO A 653 14.95 4.79 29.74
N LEU A 654 15.74 4.66 28.66
CA LEU A 654 15.70 3.49 27.80
C LEU A 654 16.45 2.32 28.46
N GLY A 655 15.85 1.12 28.40
CA GLY A 655 16.49 -0.12 28.87
C GLY A 655 17.35 -0.80 27.80
N PRO A 656 18.17 -1.80 28.19
CA PRO A 656 19.00 -2.55 27.27
C PRO A 656 18.16 -3.42 26.34
N VAL A 657 18.62 -3.56 25.09
CA VAL A 657 18.08 -4.52 24.10
C VAL A 657 18.56 -5.92 24.47
N PRO A 658 17.68 -6.95 24.50
CA PRO A 658 18.04 -8.31 24.83
C PRO A 658 19.06 -8.91 23.84
N VAL A 659 19.85 -9.85 24.29
CA VAL A 659 20.73 -10.66 23.43
C VAL A 659 19.89 -11.73 22.74
N PRO A 660 19.86 -11.78 21.39
CA PRO A 660 19.08 -12.80 20.69
C PRO A 660 19.65 -14.20 20.92
N ARG A 661 18.75 -15.18 21.04
CA ARG A 661 19.12 -16.61 21.08
C ARG A 661 19.09 -17.15 19.67
N LEU A 662 20.24 -17.60 19.18
CA LEU A 662 20.38 -18.22 17.86
C LEU A 662 20.57 -19.73 18.08
N ASP A 663 19.63 -20.54 17.60
CA ASP A 663 19.74 -22.00 17.66
C ASP A 663 20.60 -22.51 16.48
N ALA A 664 21.59 -23.31 16.77
CA ALA A 664 22.56 -23.88 15.81
C ALA A 664 22.06 -25.18 15.17
N ALA A 665 20.83 -25.23 14.65
CA ALA A 665 20.30 -26.44 14.01
C ALA A 665 20.62 -26.48 12.49
N GLU A 666 20.64 -27.69 11.90
CA GLU A 666 20.77 -27.88 10.46
C GLU A 666 19.47 -27.49 9.73
N GLY A 667 19.58 -27.03 8.47
CA GLY A 667 18.47 -26.67 7.61
C GLY A 667 18.51 -25.19 7.14
N LEU A 668 17.52 -24.77 6.37
CA LEU A 668 17.38 -23.39 5.96
C LEU A 668 16.64 -22.58 7.04
N THR A 669 17.12 -21.38 7.33
CA THR A 669 16.44 -20.47 8.26
C THR A 669 15.34 -19.70 7.54
N VAL A 670 14.14 -19.72 8.09
CA VAL A 670 13.02 -18.92 7.55
C VAL A 670 13.22 -17.46 7.90
N ILE A 671 13.13 -16.61 6.88
CA ILE A 671 13.05 -15.16 7.00
C ILE A 671 11.70 -14.69 6.45
N LEU A 672 11.12 -13.69 7.05
CA LEU A 672 9.80 -13.20 6.69
C LEU A 672 9.87 -11.77 6.14
N GLY A 673 8.88 -11.39 5.36
CA GLY A 673 8.68 -10.02 4.93
C GLY A 673 7.27 -9.78 4.46
N GLN A 674 6.80 -8.57 4.67
CA GLN A 674 5.49 -8.15 4.20
C GLN A 674 5.52 -8.01 2.67
N VAL A 675 4.53 -8.59 2.03
CA VAL A 675 4.28 -8.45 0.59
C VAL A 675 2.82 -8.04 0.42
N VAL A 676 2.59 -6.79 0.06
CA VAL A 676 1.22 -6.23 0.00
C VAL A 676 0.29 -7.02 -0.90
N ALA A 677 0.82 -7.58 -1.99
CA ALA A 677 0.03 -8.37 -2.93
C ALA A 677 -0.48 -9.72 -2.34
N VAL A 678 0.15 -10.22 -1.28
CA VAL A 678 -0.25 -11.47 -0.59
C VAL A 678 -1.12 -11.16 0.64
N ASP A 679 -0.93 -9.98 1.24
CA ASP A 679 -1.62 -9.56 2.46
C ASP A 679 -2.91 -8.75 2.20
N HIS A 680 -3.36 -8.64 0.94
CA HIS A 680 -4.58 -7.91 0.56
C HIS A 680 -5.88 -8.68 0.90
N TRP A 681 -7.02 -8.01 0.78
CA TRP A 681 -8.32 -8.68 0.80
C TRP A 681 -8.49 -9.55 -0.46
N PRO A 682 -9.26 -10.65 -0.39
CA PRO A 682 -9.55 -11.48 -1.54
C PRO A 682 -10.09 -10.67 -2.72
N SER A 683 -9.55 -10.89 -3.90
CA SER A 683 -9.92 -10.21 -5.13
C SER A 683 -9.85 -11.17 -6.30
N GLU A 684 -10.94 -11.32 -7.05
CA GLU A 684 -10.94 -12.16 -8.26
C GLU A 684 -10.04 -11.58 -9.35
N ILE A 685 -9.88 -10.26 -9.39
CA ILE A 685 -8.98 -9.59 -10.33
C ILE A 685 -7.53 -9.92 -9.99
N LEU A 686 -7.14 -9.83 -8.70
CA LEU A 686 -5.77 -10.03 -8.26
C LEU A 686 -5.35 -11.50 -8.18
N THR A 687 -6.29 -12.44 -7.99
CA THR A 687 -6.00 -13.89 -8.00
C THR A 687 -5.35 -14.36 -9.30
N ARG A 688 -5.55 -13.64 -10.39
CA ARG A 688 -4.85 -13.89 -11.66
C ARG A 688 -3.31 -13.78 -11.55
N THR A 689 -2.79 -13.23 -10.46
CA THR A 689 -1.34 -13.05 -10.21
C THR A 689 -0.85 -13.65 -8.88
N GLU A 690 -1.70 -14.40 -8.15
CA GLU A 690 -1.28 -15.00 -6.85
C GLU A 690 -0.07 -15.93 -6.98
N GLU A 691 0.14 -16.57 -8.13
CA GLU A 691 1.35 -17.32 -8.42
C GLU A 691 2.63 -16.46 -8.54
N ALA A 692 2.47 -15.12 -8.59
CA ALA A 692 3.59 -14.19 -8.78
C ALA A 692 4.43 -13.94 -7.52
N HIS A 693 4.01 -14.40 -6.33
CA HIS A 693 4.71 -14.17 -5.06
C HIS A 693 5.16 -15.46 -4.39
N PRO A 694 6.03 -16.24 -5.06
CA PRO A 694 6.54 -17.49 -4.51
C PRO A 694 7.48 -17.24 -3.33
N ALA A 695 7.74 -18.30 -2.56
CA ALA A 695 8.90 -18.38 -1.68
C ALA A 695 10.19 -18.12 -2.46
N ARG A 696 11.23 -17.64 -1.80
CA ARG A 696 12.49 -17.28 -2.46
C ARG A 696 13.68 -17.91 -1.78
N LEU A 697 14.66 -18.31 -2.56
CA LEU A 697 15.87 -19.00 -2.14
C LEU A 697 17.09 -18.33 -2.77
N ALA A 698 18.24 -18.43 -2.13
CA ALA A 698 19.49 -18.10 -2.78
C ALA A 698 19.64 -18.92 -4.10
N PRO A 699 20.25 -18.37 -5.16
CA PRO A 699 20.43 -19.09 -6.42
C PRO A 699 21.14 -20.44 -6.25
N GLU A 700 22.13 -20.54 -5.36
CA GLU A 700 22.86 -21.76 -5.07
C GLU A 700 21.98 -22.81 -4.36
N ASP A 701 21.12 -22.38 -3.43
CA ASP A 701 20.19 -23.28 -2.74
C ASP A 701 19.07 -23.73 -3.68
N ALA A 702 18.58 -22.83 -4.55
CA ALA A 702 17.61 -23.16 -5.60
C ALA A 702 18.19 -24.18 -6.60
N ALA A 703 19.42 -23.97 -7.05
CA ALA A 703 20.11 -24.90 -7.96
C ALA A 703 20.31 -26.29 -7.31
N ARG A 704 20.70 -26.33 -6.03
CA ARG A 704 20.83 -27.57 -5.27
C ARG A 704 19.51 -28.34 -5.16
N LEU A 705 18.40 -27.61 -5.04
CA LEU A 705 17.05 -28.17 -4.97
C LEU A 705 16.44 -28.40 -6.37
N GLY A 706 17.16 -28.07 -7.45
CA GLY A 706 16.68 -28.20 -8.82
C GLY A 706 15.49 -27.27 -9.16
N VAL A 707 15.38 -26.14 -8.48
CA VAL A 707 14.39 -25.10 -8.81
C VAL A 707 14.92 -24.29 -9.98
N ALA A 708 14.17 -24.22 -11.08
CA ALA A 708 14.54 -23.50 -12.29
C ALA A 708 14.50 -21.96 -12.08
N LEU A 709 15.07 -21.19 -13.01
CA LEU A 709 15.02 -19.72 -12.97
C LEU A 709 13.59 -19.18 -13.05
N GLU A 710 12.72 -19.85 -13.80
CA GLU A 710 11.32 -19.53 -13.93
C GLU A 710 10.51 -19.88 -12.67
N GLY A 711 11.09 -20.65 -11.76
CA GLY A 711 10.48 -21.16 -10.54
C GLY A 711 10.24 -22.66 -10.55
N GLY A 712 9.70 -23.17 -9.46
CA GLY A 712 9.34 -24.58 -9.26
C GLY A 712 8.53 -24.75 -7.98
N ARG A 713 8.04 -25.95 -7.72
CA ARG A 713 7.34 -26.27 -6.47
C ARG A 713 8.26 -27.03 -5.52
N VAL A 714 8.25 -26.63 -4.27
CA VAL A 714 9.03 -27.26 -3.20
C VAL A 714 8.13 -27.61 -2.03
N VAL A 715 8.53 -28.62 -1.29
CA VAL A 715 7.92 -29.00 -0.02
C VAL A 715 8.80 -28.47 1.10
N VAL A 716 8.22 -27.64 1.95
CA VAL A 716 8.84 -27.08 3.16
C VAL A 716 8.32 -27.86 4.36
N GLU A 717 9.21 -28.48 5.11
CA GLU A 717 8.86 -29.19 6.35
C GLU A 717 9.35 -28.37 7.54
N ALA A 718 8.42 -27.95 8.40
CA ALA A 718 8.66 -27.15 9.58
C ALA A 718 7.83 -27.69 10.75
N ASP A 719 8.45 -27.94 11.90
CA ASP A 719 7.76 -28.35 13.14
C ASP A 719 6.76 -29.51 12.95
N GLY A 720 7.13 -30.51 12.12
CA GLY A 720 6.30 -31.67 11.79
C GLY A 720 5.16 -31.38 10.82
N ARG A 721 5.09 -30.20 10.25
CA ARG A 721 4.15 -29.78 9.23
C ARG A 721 4.79 -29.76 7.86
N ARG A 722 3.97 -29.93 6.84
CA ARG A 722 4.41 -30.01 5.46
C ARG A 722 3.63 -29.00 4.60
N LEU A 723 4.36 -28.09 3.97
CA LEU A 723 3.81 -27.01 3.14
C LEU A 723 4.36 -27.14 1.72
N VAL A 724 3.47 -27.18 0.72
CA VAL A 724 3.87 -27.16 -0.69
C VAL A 724 3.73 -25.72 -1.21
N VAL A 725 4.83 -25.12 -1.64
CA VAL A 725 4.85 -23.72 -2.12
C VAL A 725 5.57 -23.60 -3.46
N GLY A 726 5.14 -22.64 -4.26
CA GLY A 726 5.97 -22.17 -5.36
C GLY A 726 7.23 -21.53 -4.83
N ALA A 727 8.38 -21.77 -5.45
CA ALA A 727 9.66 -21.18 -5.08
C ALA A 727 10.42 -20.73 -6.30
N ARG A 728 11.23 -19.66 -6.16
CA ARG A 728 12.13 -19.18 -7.20
C ARG A 728 13.46 -18.71 -6.64
N PRO A 729 14.54 -18.71 -7.45
CA PRO A 729 15.80 -18.10 -7.05
C PRO A 729 15.66 -16.58 -6.90
N ASP A 730 16.33 -16.02 -5.89
CA ASP A 730 16.44 -14.56 -5.69
C ASP A 730 17.83 -14.27 -5.08
N ALA A 731 18.67 -13.54 -5.80
CA ALA A 731 20.03 -13.20 -5.38
C ALA A 731 20.09 -12.30 -4.13
N ARG A 732 18.97 -11.70 -3.71
CA ARG A 732 18.87 -10.91 -2.48
C ARG A 732 18.74 -11.79 -1.23
N ILE A 733 18.45 -13.06 -1.40
CA ILE A 733 18.33 -14.01 -0.30
C ILE A 733 19.70 -14.64 -0.05
N PRO A 734 20.28 -14.50 1.14
CA PRO A 734 21.54 -15.15 1.48
C PRO A 734 21.41 -16.67 1.46
N ARG A 735 22.51 -17.34 1.15
CA ARG A 735 22.58 -18.82 1.21
C ARG A 735 22.19 -19.35 2.60
N GLY A 736 21.47 -20.44 2.63
CA GLY A 736 20.99 -21.04 3.87
C GLY A 736 19.71 -20.39 4.42
N ARG A 737 19.05 -19.52 3.65
CA ARG A 737 17.79 -18.85 4.05
C ARG A 737 16.66 -19.12 3.07
N LEU A 738 15.46 -19.23 3.60
CA LEU A 738 14.21 -19.32 2.85
C LEU A 738 13.36 -18.07 3.18
N PHE A 739 13.11 -17.23 2.20
CA PHE A 739 12.13 -16.15 2.35
C PHE A 739 10.72 -16.67 2.13
N LEU A 740 9.83 -16.41 3.09
CA LEU A 740 8.39 -16.61 2.95
C LEU A 740 7.66 -15.27 3.11
N PRO A 741 6.72 -14.93 2.22
CA PRO A 741 5.81 -13.80 2.46
C PRO A 741 5.08 -13.96 3.79
N LEU A 742 4.95 -12.87 4.55
CA LEU A 742 4.43 -12.91 5.92
C LEU A 742 3.00 -13.49 6.00
N GLY A 743 2.12 -13.11 5.07
CA GLY A 743 0.76 -13.65 4.99
C GLY A 743 0.73 -15.16 4.76
N LEU A 744 1.61 -15.67 3.87
CA LEU A 744 1.74 -17.10 3.63
C LEU A 744 2.29 -17.82 4.86
N ALA A 745 3.38 -17.30 5.45
CA ALA A 745 3.99 -17.90 6.63
C ALA A 745 3.02 -17.99 7.81
N ARG A 746 2.23 -16.96 8.06
CA ARG A 746 1.19 -16.93 9.10
C ARG A 746 0.07 -17.93 8.84
N ARG A 747 -0.48 -17.94 7.63
CA ARG A 747 -1.51 -18.92 7.23
C ARG A 747 -1.05 -20.35 7.48
N GLU A 748 0.20 -20.65 7.16
CA GLU A 748 0.80 -21.97 7.30
C GLU A 748 1.53 -22.17 8.64
N ARG A 749 1.44 -21.20 9.56
CA ARG A 749 2.00 -21.24 10.93
C ARG A 749 3.51 -21.46 11.00
N VAL A 750 4.24 -20.89 10.03
CA VAL A 750 5.71 -20.90 10.02
C VAL A 750 6.24 -19.63 10.69
N ARG A 751 7.14 -19.78 11.66
CA ARG A 751 7.71 -18.67 12.44
C ARG A 751 9.04 -18.18 11.84
N PRO A 752 9.39 -16.88 12.04
CA PRO A 752 10.73 -16.40 11.69
C PRO A 752 11.79 -17.14 12.50
N GLY A 753 12.95 -17.39 11.89
CA GLY A 753 14.04 -18.12 12.52
C GLY A 753 13.85 -19.65 12.57
N THR A 754 12.65 -20.19 12.23
CA THR A 754 12.43 -21.64 12.16
C THR A 754 13.39 -22.26 11.14
N ARG A 755 14.02 -23.39 11.52
CA ARG A 755 14.78 -24.23 10.60
C ARG A 755 13.84 -25.15 9.84
N VAL A 756 13.99 -25.22 8.54
CA VAL A 756 13.11 -26.00 7.66
C VAL A 756 13.93 -26.93 6.77
N ALA A 757 13.40 -28.11 6.55
CA ALA A 757 13.88 -29.00 5.49
C ALA A 757 13.09 -28.68 4.20
N ILE A 758 13.77 -28.65 3.07
CA ILE A 758 13.15 -28.40 1.78
C ILE A 758 13.49 -29.51 0.82
N THR A 759 12.45 -30.04 0.16
CA THR A 759 12.58 -31.08 -0.86
C THR A 759 11.77 -30.69 -2.10
N ARG A 760 12.11 -31.22 -3.26
CA ARG A 760 11.36 -31.04 -4.47
C ARG A 760 10.03 -31.79 -4.40
N GLU A 761 8.93 -31.19 -4.85
CA GLU A 761 7.59 -31.86 -4.85
C GLU A 761 7.63 -33.19 -5.62
N GLU A 762 8.33 -33.24 -6.76
CA GLU A 762 8.48 -34.45 -7.58
C GLU A 762 9.22 -35.63 -6.88
N GLU A 763 10.15 -35.31 -5.96
CA GLU A 763 10.88 -36.33 -5.19
C GLU A 763 10.02 -36.93 -4.10
N VAL A 764 9.07 -36.17 -3.59
CA VAL A 764 8.15 -36.63 -2.56
C VAL A 764 7.06 -37.53 -3.13
N ALA A 765 6.61 -37.27 -4.36
CA ALA A 765 5.66 -38.11 -5.07
C ALA A 765 6.24 -39.50 -5.44
N ARG A 766 7.57 -39.66 -5.40
CA ARG A 766 8.28 -40.92 -5.66
C ARG A 766 8.61 -41.71 -4.40
N ARG A 767 8.44 -41.12 -3.22
CA ARG A 767 8.57 -41.80 -1.89
C ARG A 767 7.17 -42.15 -1.36
#